data_36bb7414ba55bed0226a5d7fb80e226c
#
_entry.id   36bb7414ba55bed0226a5d7fb80e226c
#
_cell.length_a   1.000
_cell.length_b   1.000
_cell.length_c   1.000
_cell.angle_alpha   90.00
_cell.angle_beta   90.00
_cell.angle_gamma   90.00
#
_symmetry.space_group_name_H-M   'P 1'
#
loop_
_entity.id
_entity.type
_entity.pdbx_description
1 polymer ?
#
loop_
_entity_poly.entity_id
_entity_poly.type
_entity_poly.pdbx_seq_one_letter_code
_entity_poly.pdbx_strand_id
1 'polypeptide(L)'
;MERYSEGFGFILTFGLLTLLSLNLVPKVRVGKVGCEATMEKFGKSQSVLRKEDNRFLNGTGKYIDDQTPSSSLFAYFFRSQVAHAKIKELNVEDAKKANGVCAIFTSTDLENRGVKNDLVGVTVKNRDGTDGACPKRPLLAEDRVRFVGEPVALIIADTIQDAKDASELIEVDYEDLPVSTKLEAGENSIHQEAPGNVAFEWQIGDENRTNAIFEKANKIVSMEVSNNRIIANSMEPRGCYAEWNKNRLHLSVSGQGVWVHKRFVSEILGLQSQQIRVTNPDVGGGFGMKAMGYPEEFLVSFAALQLKRPVRWMSERTEAMLSDNAGRDLKHFAELAFDIKNKIIGYRVNTFCNLGAYNSRFGQNIQTGLFSKVLMGVYDVQNTFLKVSGIYTNTTQVDAYRGAGRPEAIYLLERMIDRSARELGVDPLELRRINFIKTNKFPYRSSTGEIIDVGDFDRVLKAAEKFADIKGFATRKKESQSKGLLRGVGLCYYIESILGDPSEEAKVVFQENGEVKIFVGTQSNGQGHETVFAQFLSDQTGIPSDKITVVQGDSDLIENGGGTGGSRSVTVQNNATLATVDKIIKSFSQYLSEKLAVDASNIEFDDISFRIKGSNFNPDMLEVASMARSDQRLDLITHSAKATLEARSFPNGAHFSEVEIDPETGVVKVVSYTVVDDFGNLINPMLAEGQVHGGVGQGIGQAVYERVVYDEDGQLLTATFMDYAMPRAKDLPFYKFDTECVPSTANVMGIKGCGEAGTVGALAAVANAVQDALWEHGIEQVDMPFTSETIWSMIQSCKIAAE
;
A
#
# COMPACT_ATOMS: atom_id res chain seq x y z
N MET A 1 51.33 -18.08 -24.04
CA MET A 1 50.16 -19.00 -23.93
C MET A 1 50.59 -20.20 -23.17
N GLU A 2 50.32 -20.18 -21.88
CA GLU A 2 50.45 -21.25 -20.92
C GLU A 2 50.73 -20.63 -19.55
N ARG A 3 49.69 -20.34 -18.84
CA ARG A 3 49.62 -20.08 -17.40
C ARG A 3 48.27 -19.44 -17.02
N TYR A 4 47.18 -20.19 -17.06
CA TYR A 4 45.91 -19.89 -16.44
C TYR A 4 44.96 -21.11 -16.58
N SER A 5 45.29 -22.24 -15.96
CA SER A 5 44.42 -23.43 -15.94
C SER A 5 44.34 -24.15 -14.62
N GLU A 6 44.90 -23.64 -13.54
CA GLU A 6 44.83 -24.31 -12.23
C GLU A 6 43.97 -23.65 -11.14
N GLY A 7 43.20 -22.62 -11.47
CA GLY A 7 42.37 -21.90 -10.47
C GLY A 7 40.90 -22.29 -10.38
N PHE A 8 40.36 -23.08 -11.30
CA PHE A 8 38.92 -23.37 -11.37
C PHE A 8 38.48 -24.70 -10.77
N GLY A 9 39.40 -25.57 -10.39
CA GLY A 9 39.10 -26.89 -9.81
C GLY A 9 38.76 -26.91 -8.32
N PHE A 10 39.13 -25.87 -7.57
CA PHE A 10 38.98 -25.84 -6.09
C PHE A 10 37.68 -25.19 -5.61
N ILE A 11 36.98 -24.45 -6.42
CA ILE A 11 35.73 -23.75 -6.04
C ILE A 11 34.49 -24.67 -6.21
N LEU A 12 34.56 -25.64 -7.13
CA LEU A 12 33.44 -26.58 -7.33
C LEU A 12 33.36 -27.70 -6.28
N THR A 13 34.46 -28.03 -5.60
CA THR A 13 34.47 -29.07 -4.57
C THR A 13 34.04 -28.58 -3.18
N PHE A 14 34.18 -27.29 -2.90
CA PHE A 14 33.67 -26.68 -1.66
C PHE A 14 32.16 -26.35 -1.71
N GLY A 15 31.60 -26.14 -2.88
CA GLY A 15 30.18 -25.89 -3.10
C GLY A 15 29.28 -27.12 -2.90
N LEU A 16 29.81 -28.33 -3.18
CA LEU A 16 29.02 -29.56 -3.05
C LEU A 16 29.02 -30.14 -1.64
N LEU A 17 30.03 -29.84 -0.82
CA LEU A 17 30.11 -30.30 0.57
C LEU A 17 29.31 -29.41 1.55
N THR A 18 29.01 -28.16 1.17
CA THR A 18 28.14 -27.24 1.94
C THR A 18 26.64 -27.46 1.69
N LEU A 19 26.28 -28.15 0.61
CA LEU A 19 24.88 -28.46 0.29
C LEU A 19 24.39 -29.78 0.97
N LEU A 20 25.28 -30.58 1.53
CA LEU A 20 24.93 -31.82 2.23
C LEU A 20 24.82 -31.67 3.76
N SER A 21 25.13 -30.49 4.31
CA SER A 21 25.03 -30.23 5.76
C SER A 21 23.89 -29.27 6.17
N LEU A 22 23.05 -28.82 5.22
CA LEU A 22 21.89 -27.94 5.46
C LEU A 22 20.56 -28.70 5.53
N ASN A 23 20.56 -29.91 6.10
CA ASN A 23 19.35 -30.59 6.55
C ASN A 23 18.99 -30.26 8.02
N LEU A 24 19.24 -29.02 8.44
CA LEU A 24 18.73 -28.46 9.69
C LEU A 24 17.94 -27.19 9.35
N VAL A 25 16.86 -27.34 8.58
CA VAL A 25 15.74 -26.39 8.67
C VAL A 25 15.14 -26.66 10.07
N PRO A 26 15.13 -25.69 10.99
CA PRO A 26 14.39 -25.83 12.22
C PRO A 26 12.95 -26.15 11.81
N LYS A 27 12.42 -27.29 12.26
CA LYS A 27 10.98 -27.50 12.21
C LYS A 27 10.37 -26.38 13.05
N VAL A 28 9.90 -25.35 12.39
CA VAL A 28 9.02 -24.35 13.00
C VAL A 28 7.87 -25.17 13.56
N ARG A 29 7.81 -25.31 14.87
CA ARG A 29 6.62 -25.78 15.55
C ARG A 29 5.56 -24.74 15.27
N VAL A 30 4.71 -25.01 14.29
CA VAL A 30 3.42 -24.33 14.18
C VAL A 30 2.70 -24.61 15.51
N GLY A 31 2.65 -23.60 16.36
CA GLY A 31 1.91 -23.67 17.59
C GLY A 31 0.45 -23.96 17.23
N LYS A 32 -0.08 -25.08 17.72
CA LYS A 32 -1.53 -25.32 17.70
C LYS A 32 -2.17 -24.25 18.58
N VAL A 33 -2.65 -23.17 17.95
CA VAL A 33 -3.50 -22.19 18.61
C VAL A 33 -4.94 -22.51 18.27
N GLY A 34 -5.74 -22.73 19.30
CA GLY A 34 -7.10 -23.21 19.21
C GLY A 34 -8.07 -22.25 18.54
N CYS A 35 -8.29 -22.48 17.27
CA CYS A 35 -9.44 -22.03 16.52
C CYS A 35 -10.02 -23.23 15.75
N GLU A 36 -10.22 -24.35 16.46
CA GLU A 36 -10.52 -25.64 15.80
C GLU A 36 -11.93 -25.78 15.23
N ALA A 37 -12.88 -24.92 15.58
CA ALA A 37 -14.29 -25.17 15.25
C ALA A 37 -14.82 -24.48 13.97
N THR A 38 -14.10 -23.50 13.39
CA THR A 38 -14.60 -22.73 12.24
C THR A 38 -13.67 -22.71 11.02
N MET A 39 -12.50 -23.34 11.11
CA MET A 39 -11.44 -23.25 10.08
C MET A 39 -11.54 -24.31 8.98
N GLU A 40 -12.38 -25.33 9.11
CA GLU A 40 -12.37 -26.47 8.17
C GLU A 40 -12.85 -26.11 6.76
N LYS A 41 -13.70 -25.09 6.64
CA LYS A 41 -14.29 -24.71 5.34
C LYS A 41 -13.58 -23.50 4.69
N PHE A 42 -13.14 -22.52 5.49
CA PHE A 42 -12.59 -21.26 4.97
C PHE A 42 -11.12 -21.11 5.37
N GLY A 43 -10.24 -21.22 4.39
CA GLY A 43 -8.82 -21.04 4.60
C GLY A 43 -8.27 -22.05 5.60
N LYS A 44 -7.97 -23.20 5.15
CA LYS A 44 -7.45 -24.32 5.97
C LYS A 44 -6.09 -24.01 6.66
N SER A 45 -5.68 -22.73 6.67
CA SER A 45 -4.44 -22.21 7.26
C SER A 45 -3.20 -23.01 6.84
N GLN A 46 -3.14 -23.42 5.58
CA GLN A 46 -2.02 -24.17 5.02
C GLN A 46 -1.03 -23.23 4.34
N SER A 47 0.22 -23.30 4.77
CA SER A 47 1.33 -22.59 4.13
C SER A 47 1.69 -23.30 2.81
N VAL A 48 1.02 -22.92 1.73
CA VAL A 48 1.31 -23.38 0.38
C VAL A 48 2.35 -22.46 -0.24
N LEU A 49 3.38 -23.04 -0.88
CA LEU A 49 4.41 -22.27 -1.58
C LEU A 49 3.80 -21.46 -2.73
N ARG A 50 4.33 -20.27 -2.94
CA ARG A 50 3.82 -19.33 -3.94
C ARG A 50 4.05 -19.86 -5.36
N LYS A 51 2.96 -20.06 -6.12
CA LYS A 51 3.01 -20.59 -7.49
C LYS A 51 3.82 -19.68 -8.43
N GLU A 52 3.68 -18.37 -8.25
CA GLU A 52 4.33 -17.33 -9.03
C GLU A 52 5.87 -17.34 -8.88
N ASP A 53 6.40 -17.84 -7.77
CA ASP A 53 7.85 -17.87 -7.52
C ASP A 53 8.60 -18.66 -8.57
N ASN A 54 8.00 -19.71 -9.12
CA ASN A 54 8.66 -20.50 -10.15
C ASN A 54 9.05 -19.65 -11.36
N ARG A 55 8.15 -18.81 -11.89
CA ARG A 55 8.50 -17.94 -13.04
C ARG A 55 9.42 -16.80 -12.65
N PHE A 56 9.28 -16.22 -11.46
CA PHE A 56 10.12 -15.10 -11.01
C PHE A 56 11.56 -15.56 -10.76
N LEU A 57 11.77 -16.68 -10.08
CA LEU A 57 13.11 -17.21 -9.78
C LEU A 57 13.84 -17.75 -11.00
N ASN A 58 13.10 -18.20 -12.02
CA ASN A 58 13.69 -18.68 -13.28
C ASN A 58 13.84 -17.59 -14.35
N GLY A 59 13.52 -16.31 -14.03
CA GLY A 59 13.63 -15.19 -14.95
C GLY A 59 12.63 -15.24 -16.12
N THR A 60 11.51 -15.98 -15.97
CA THR A 60 10.44 -16.05 -16.99
C THR A 60 9.23 -15.17 -16.63
N GLY A 61 9.32 -14.37 -15.58
CA GLY A 61 8.38 -13.29 -15.29
C GLY A 61 8.28 -12.30 -16.45
N LYS A 62 7.11 -11.68 -16.59
CA LYS A 62 6.83 -10.76 -17.72
C LYS A 62 6.41 -9.40 -17.17
N TYR A 63 7.39 -8.56 -16.90
CA TYR A 63 7.17 -7.15 -16.50
C TYR A 63 6.90 -6.29 -17.74
N ILE A 64 6.62 -5.02 -17.53
CA ILE A 64 6.23 -4.12 -18.64
C ILE A 64 7.29 -4.06 -19.74
N ASP A 65 8.56 -3.98 -19.37
CA ASP A 65 9.67 -3.87 -20.33
C ASP A 65 9.93 -5.17 -21.09
N ASP A 66 9.61 -6.32 -20.50
CA ASP A 66 9.74 -7.65 -21.14
C ASP A 66 8.69 -7.91 -22.23
N GLN A 67 7.56 -7.21 -22.20
CA GLN A 67 6.45 -7.41 -23.13
C GLN A 67 6.42 -6.40 -24.27
N THR A 68 7.27 -5.38 -24.20
CA THR A 68 7.27 -4.29 -25.17
C THR A 68 7.87 -4.77 -26.49
N PRO A 69 7.18 -4.60 -27.65
CA PRO A 69 7.73 -4.94 -28.94
C PRO A 69 9.04 -4.21 -29.26
N SER A 70 9.99 -4.91 -29.83
CA SER A 70 11.30 -4.33 -30.21
C SER A 70 11.21 -3.19 -31.22
N SER A 71 10.09 -3.10 -31.95
CA SER A 71 9.82 -2.03 -32.94
C SER A 71 9.20 -0.79 -32.32
N SER A 72 9.04 -0.74 -30.99
CA SER A 72 8.43 0.40 -30.29
C SER A 72 9.32 1.63 -30.35
N LEU A 73 8.70 2.79 -30.50
CA LEU A 73 9.31 4.09 -30.26
C LEU A 73 9.51 4.31 -28.76
N PHE A 74 10.46 5.14 -28.41
CA PHE A 74 10.75 5.52 -27.02
C PHE A 74 10.17 6.89 -26.73
N ALA A 75 9.45 6.99 -25.63
CA ALA A 75 9.00 8.25 -25.05
C ALA A 75 9.99 8.72 -24.00
N TYR A 76 10.27 10.00 -23.98
CA TYR A 76 11.05 10.69 -22.96
C TYR A 76 10.36 12.01 -22.61
N PHE A 77 10.33 12.36 -21.33
CA PHE A 77 9.69 13.57 -20.84
C PHE A 77 10.74 14.63 -20.51
N PHE A 78 10.69 15.75 -21.25
CA PHE A 78 11.38 16.96 -20.81
C PHE A 78 10.63 17.53 -19.63
N ARG A 79 11.32 17.66 -18.49
CA ARG A 79 10.75 18.04 -17.21
C ARG A 79 11.32 19.36 -16.73
N SER A 80 10.49 20.11 -15.96
CA SER A 80 10.93 21.34 -15.32
C SER A 80 12.12 21.10 -14.40
N GLN A 81 13.13 21.97 -14.53
CA GLN A 81 14.30 22.03 -13.65
C GLN A 81 14.11 23.06 -12.52
N VAL A 82 13.04 23.83 -12.55
CA VAL A 82 12.69 24.85 -11.55
C VAL A 82 11.37 24.50 -10.87
N ALA A 83 11.25 24.87 -9.60
CA ALA A 83 10.09 24.49 -8.80
C ALA A 83 8.87 25.38 -9.02
N HIS A 84 9.06 26.68 -9.36
CA HIS A 84 7.94 27.58 -9.62
C HIS A 84 8.36 28.70 -10.58
N ALA A 85 7.81 28.70 -11.78
CA ALA A 85 8.07 29.73 -12.78
C ALA A 85 6.94 29.83 -13.79
N LYS A 86 6.80 30.99 -14.44
CA LYS A 86 6.02 31.13 -15.68
C LYS A 86 6.90 30.69 -16.85
N ILE A 87 6.30 29.98 -17.79
CA ILE A 87 6.92 29.65 -19.08
C ILE A 87 6.65 30.83 -20.02
N LYS A 88 7.68 31.65 -20.30
CA LYS A 88 7.58 32.77 -21.25
C LYS A 88 7.67 32.28 -22.69
N GLU A 89 8.60 31.36 -22.94
CA GLU A 89 8.83 30.77 -24.24
C GLU A 89 9.28 29.31 -24.08
N LEU A 90 8.77 28.45 -24.91
CA LEU A 90 9.19 27.05 -25.05
C LEU A 90 9.55 26.79 -26.52
N ASN A 91 10.84 26.69 -26.81
CA ASN A 91 11.35 26.43 -28.16
C ASN A 91 11.76 24.97 -28.29
N VAL A 92 11.08 24.23 -29.15
CA VAL A 92 11.32 22.80 -29.44
C VAL A 92 11.78 22.57 -30.89
N GLU A 93 12.01 23.62 -31.68
CA GLU A 93 12.18 23.51 -33.12
C GLU A 93 13.50 22.84 -33.52
N ASP A 94 14.58 23.04 -32.81
CA ASP A 94 15.83 22.35 -33.06
C ASP A 94 15.81 20.90 -32.58
N ALA A 95 15.16 20.65 -31.44
CA ALA A 95 14.90 19.32 -30.94
C ALA A 95 14.07 18.46 -31.90
N LYS A 96 13.07 19.04 -32.56
CA LYS A 96 12.27 18.36 -33.60
C LYS A 96 13.10 17.90 -34.81
N LYS A 97 14.22 18.57 -35.11
CA LYS A 97 15.12 18.24 -36.24
C LYS A 97 16.21 17.26 -35.86
N ALA A 98 16.35 16.94 -34.59
CA ALA A 98 17.38 16.05 -34.09
C ALA A 98 17.23 14.64 -34.69
N ASN A 99 18.36 13.95 -34.83
CA ASN A 99 18.38 12.62 -35.40
C ASN A 99 17.51 11.64 -34.58
N GLY A 100 16.76 10.77 -35.26
CA GLY A 100 15.92 9.76 -34.63
C GLY A 100 14.63 10.29 -33.96
N VAL A 101 14.41 11.59 -33.91
CA VAL A 101 13.19 12.19 -33.36
C VAL A 101 12.02 12.00 -34.33
N CYS A 102 10.96 11.38 -33.85
CA CYS A 102 9.73 11.16 -34.61
C CYS A 102 8.68 12.23 -34.35
N ALA A 103 8.58 12.73 -33.14
CA ALA A 103 7.67 13.82 -32.76
C ALA A 103 8.07 14.41 -31.40
N ILE A 104 7.71 15.70 -31.21
CA ILE A 104 7.70 16.35 -29.91
C ILE A 104 6.33 16.98 -29.73
N PHE A 105 5.71 16.73 -28.58
CA PHE A 105 4.40 17.23 -28.23
C PHE A 105 4.49 18.16 -27.01
N THR A 106 3.81 19.30 -27.08
CA THR A 106 3.66 20.28 -26.00
C THR A 106 2.18 20.37 -25.58
N SER A 107 1.87 21.14 -24.54
CA SER A 107 0.48 21.41 -24.14
C SER A 107 -0.37 21.98 -25.28
N THR A 108 0.19 22.84 -26.11
CA THR A 108 -0.47 23.40 -27.30
C THR A 108 -0.83 22.31 -28.32
N ASP A 109 0.01 21.29 -28.48
CA ASP A 109 -0.28 20.15 -29.34
C ASP A 109 -1.45 19.31 -28.83
N LEU A 110 -1.58 19.16 -27.52
CA LEU A 110 -2.71 18.47 -26.89
C LEU A 110 -4.01 19.25 -27.12
N GLU A 111 -4.00 20.57 -26.87
CA GLU A 111 -5.15 21.43 -27.06
C GLU A 111 -5.64 21.42 -28.53
N ASN A 112 -4.73 21.59 -29.48
CA ASN A 112 -5.04 21.59 -30.91
C ASN A 112 -5.66 20.25 -31.39
N ARG A 113 -5.46 19.17 -30.66
CA ARG A 113 -6.00 17.83 -30.96
C ARG A 113 -7.18 17.44 -30.09
N GLY A 114 -7.65 18.36 -29.25
CA GLY A 114 -8.82 18.16 -28.37
C GLY A 114 -8.58 17.15 -27.26
N VAL A 115 -7.33 16.95 -26.84
CA VAL A 115 -6.98 16.11 -25.69
C VAL A 115 -7.26 16.89 -24.40
N LYS A 116 -7.93 16.27 -23.45
CA LYS A 116 -8.18 16.90 -22.15
C LYS A 116 -6.87 16.96 -21.35
N ASN A 117 -6.23 18.12 -21.32
CA ASN A 117 -4.98 18.37 -20.59
C ASN A 117 -5.25 18.65 -19.11
N ASP A 118 -5.88 17.70 -18.39
CA ASP A 118 -6.24 17.84 -16.97
C ASP A 118 -6.46 16.50 -16.29
N LEU A 119 -5.82 16.31 -15.13
CA LEU A 119 -6.03 15.18 -14.23
C LEU A 119 -6.86 15.61 -13.03
N VAL A 120 -8.01 14.97 -12.84
CA VAL A 120 -8.96 15.31 -11.77
C VAL A 120 -8.67 14.48 -10.52
N GLY A 121 -8.55 15.16 -9.37
CA GLY A 121 -8.47 14.56 -8.04
C GLY A 121 -9.81 14.56 -7.31
N VAL A 122 -9.92 13.79 -6.24
CA VAL A 122 -11.07 13.80 -5.33
C VAL A 122 -10.92 14.94 -4.34
N THR A 123 -11.99 15.73 -4.14
CA THR A 123 -12.05 16.80 -3.14
C THR A 123 -12.81 16.37 -1.89
N VAL A 124 -12.53 17.01 -0.77
CA VAL A 124 -13.32 16.91 0.47
C VAL A 124 -14.14 18.18 0.67
N LYS A 125 -15.17 18.10 1.50
CA LYS A 125 -15.95 19.28 1.90
C LYS A 125 -15.23 20.04 3.00
N ASN A 126 -15.12 21.34 2.86
CA ASN A 126 -14.66 22.27 3.88
C ASN A 126 -15.64 22.32 5.07
N ARG A 127 -15.21 22.90 6.18
CA ARG A 127 -16.04 23.12 7.38
C ARG A 127 -17.32 23.93 7.09
N ASP A 128 -17.29 24.80 6.10
CA ASP A 128 -18.43 25.62 5.66
C ASP A 128 -19.31 24.93 4.61
N GLY A 129 -18.98 23.73 4.19
CA GLY A 129 -19.69 22.90 3.21
C GLY A 129 -19.28 23.15 1.74
N THR A 130 -18.39 24.08 1.46
CA THR A 130 -17.80 24.26 0.12
C THR A 130 -16.87 23.10 -0.23
N ASP A 131 -16.53 22.94 -1.51
CA ASP A 131 -15.52 21.96 -1.92
C ASP A 131 -14.10 22.47 -1.65
N GLY A 132 -13.21 21.59 -1.25
CA GLY A 132 -11.78 21.86 -1.21
C GLY A 132 -11.26 22.25 -2.58
N ALA A 133 -10.26 23.13 -2.64
CA ALA A 133 -9.66 23.58 -3.88
C ALA A 133 -9.01 22.42 -4.63
N CYS A 134 -9.29 22.33 -5.93
CA CYS A 134 -8.73 21.34 -6.85
C CYS A 134 -8.36 22.04 -8.16
N PRO A 135 -7.26 22.80 -8.17
CA PRO A 135 -6.79 23.45 -9.37
C PRO A 135 -6.43 22.44 -10.46
N LYS A 136 -6.52 22.86 -11.71
CA LYS A 136 -6.18 22.04 -12.87
C LYS A 136 -4.75 21.48 -12.75
N ARG A 137 -4.60 20.17 -12.89
CA ARG A 137 -3.31 19.47 -12.99
C ARG A 137 -3.08 19.06 -14.44
N PRO A 138 -2.20 19.79 -15.19
CA PRO A 138 -1.98 19.50 -16.59
C PRO A 138 -1.20 18.19 -16.79
N LEU A 139 -1.39 17.53 -17.94
CA LEU A 139 -0.54 16.43 -18.40
C LEU A 139 0.84 16.92 -18.85
N LEU A 140 0.85 18.07 -19.55
CA LEU A 140 2.04 18.86 -19.90
C LEU A 140 1.79 20.30 -19.45
N ALA A 141 2.76 20.91 -18.80
CA ALA A 141 2.69 22.28 -18.30
C ALA A 141 2.29 23.25 -19.41
N GLU A 142 1.42 24.20 -19.09
CA GLU A 142 0.87 25.18 -20.05
C GLU A 142 1.65 26.49 -19.97
N ASP A 143 1.28 27.34 -19.03
CA ASP A 143 1.86 28.69 -18.84
C ASP A 143 2.82 28.75 -17.65
N ARG A 144 2.88 27.69 -16.85
CA ARG A 144 3.59 27.69 -15.57
C ARG A 144 3.97 26.29 -15.14
N VAL A 145 5.13 26.20 -14.48
CA VAL A 145 5.56 25.01 -13.75
C VAL A 145 5.46 25.24 -12.24
N ARG A 146 5.18 24.18 -11.46
CA ARG A 146 4.92 24.28 -10.03
C ARG A 146 5.71 23.32 -9.16
N PHE A 147 6.49 22.42 -9.76
CA PHE A 147 7.45 21.56 -9.03
C PHE A 147 8.56 21.10 -9.96
N VAL A 148 9.73 20.81 -9.40
CA VAL A 148 10.85 20.20 -10.14
C VAL A 148 10.46 18.78 -10.55
N GLY A 149 10.53 18.49 -11.85
CA GLY A 149 10.10 17.21 -12.41
C GLY A 149 8.72 17.25 -13.09
N GLU A 150 8.02 18.39 -13.11
CA GLU A 150 6.77 18.55 -13.83
C GLU A 150 6.97 18.37 -15.34
N PRO A 151 6.16 17.54 -16.04
CA PRO A 151 6.31 17.32 -17.47
C PRO A 151 5.99 18.61 -18.27
N VAL A 152 6.90 19.01 -19.18
CA VAL A 152 6.75 20.20 -20.03
C VAL A 152 6.56 19.83 -21.50
N ALA A 153 7.32 18.82 -21.98
CA ALA A 153 7.19 18.31 -23.33
C ALA A 153 7.38 16.78 -23.37
N LEU A 154 6.74 16.12 -24.33
CA LEU A 154 6.89 14.71 -24.65
C LEU A 154 7.69 14.54 -25.92
N ILE A 155 8.82 13.86 -25.86
CA ILE A 155 9.70 13.54 -27.00
C ILE A 155 9.46 12.07 -27.35
N ILE A 156 9.27 11.78 -28.65
CA ILE A 156 9.16 10.43 -29.20
C ILE A 156 10.26 10.24 -30.21
N ALA A 157 11.10 9.21 -30.00
CA ALA A 157 12.25 8.93 -30.88
C ALA A 157 12.42 7.43 -31.14
N ASP A 158 13.29 7.09 -32.10
CA ASP A 158 13.60 5.70 -32.46
C ASP A 158 14.41 4.99 -31.35
N THR A 159 15.23 5.73 -30.60
CA THR A 159 15.95 5.23 -29.41
C THR A 159 15.80 6.15 -28.22
N ILE A 160 16.02 5.62 -27.02
CA ILE A 160 15.99 6.43 -25.80
C ILE A 160 17.13 7.47 -25.79
N GLN A 161 18.27 7.15 -26.42
CA GLN A 161 19.40 8.09 -26.51
C GLN A 161 19.05 9.27 -27.41
N ASP A 162 18.47 9.02 -28.61
CA ASP A 162 18.02 10.10 -29.49
C ASP A 162 17.00 11.02 -28.80
N ALA A 163 16.09 10.44 -27.96
CA ALA A 163 15.14 11.23 -27.21
C ALA A 163 15.80 12.10 -26.11
N LYS A 164 16.82 11.56 -25.43
CA LYS A 164 17.60 12.31 -24.44
C LYS A 164 18.44 13.42 -25.08
N ASP A 165 19.14 13.11 -26.18
CA ASP A 165 19.94 14.10 -26.92
C ASP A 165 19.05 15.24 -27.45
N ALA A 166 17.84 14.91 -27.93
CA ALA A 166 16.86 15.90 -28.36
C ALA A 166 16.37 16.77 -27.20
N SER A 167 16.24 16.20 -25.99
CA SER A 167 15.80 16.96 -24.83
C SER A 167 16.77 18.08 -24.43
N GLU A 168 18.07 17.90 -24.69
CA GLU A 168 19.11 18.92 -24.44
C GLU A 168 19.03 20.10 -25.41
N LEU A 169 18.29 19.96 -26.53
CA LEU A 169 18.05 21.01 -27.52
C LEU A 169 16.76 21.81 -27.26
N ILE A 170 16.01 21.45 -26.22
CA ILE A 170 14.82 22.20 -25.84
C ILE A 170 15.25 23.42 -25.01
N GLU A 171 14.84 24.60 -25.45
CA GLU A 171 15.08 25.86 -24.73
C GLU A 171 13.80 26.34 -24.07
N VAL A 172 13.89 26.71 -22.79
CA VAL A 172 12.77 27.29 -22.03
C VAL A 172 13.21 28.60 -21.38
N ASP A 173 12.46 29.68 -21.63
CA ASP A 173 12.62 30.93 -20.91
C ASP A 173 11.65 30.97 -19.73
N TYR A 174 12.19 30.96 -18.51
CA TYR A 174 11.43 30.97 -17.28
C TYR A 174 11.47 32.36 -16.63
N GLU A 175 10.32 32.81 -16.14
CA GLU A 175 10.22 33.89 -15.17
C GLU A 175 9.96 33.30 -13.79
N ASP A 176 10.96 33.32 -12.91
CA ASP A 176 10.89 32.74 -11.59
C ASP A 176 9.76 33.36 -10.75
N LEU A 177 9.14 32.52 -9.95
CA LEU A 177 8.09 32.86 -9.00
C LEU A 177 8.50 32.40 -7.60
N PRO A 178 7.95 33.02 -6.53
CA PRO A 178 8.23 32.58 -5.16
C PRO A 178 7.90 31.12 -4.94
N VAL A 179 8.82 30.40 -4.29
CA VAL A 179 8.69 28.98 -3.97
C VAL A 179 8.18 28.81 -2.55
N SER A 180 7.30 27.82 -2.33
CA SER A 180 6.80 27.43 -1.01
C SER A 180 6.96 25.92 -0.85
N THR A 181 7.90 25.51 0.02
CA THR A 181 8.12 24.09 0.38
C THR A 181 7.68 23.76 1.80
N LYS A 182 7.36 24.77 2.60
CA LYS A 182 6.97 24.62 4.01
C LYS A 182 5.50 24.23 4.16
N LEU A 183 5.23 23.39 5.13
CA LEU A 183 3.90 22.94 5.49
C LEU A 183 3.18 23.96 6.38
N GLU A 184 2.91 25.12 5.83
CA GLU A 184 2.25 26.24 6.51
C GLU A 184 1.47 27.12 5.50
N ALA A 185 0.47 27.83 5.98
CA ALA A 185 -0.19 28.86 5.17
C ALA A 185 0.79 30.02 4.90
N GLY A 186 0.87 30.47 3.65
CA GLY A 186 1.83 31.50 3.21
C GLY A 186 1.17 32.69 2.53
N GLU A 187 1.95 33.74 2.29
CA GLU A 187 1.48 34.94 1.59
C GLU A 187 1.39 34.71 0.06
N ASN A 188 2.29 33.89 -0.48
CA ASN A 188 2.40 33.61 -1.91
C ASN A 188 1.60 32.34 -2.27
N SER A 189 0.51 32.52 -2.98
CA SER A 189 -0.35 31.40 -3.42
C SER A 189 0.19 30.78 -4.71
N ILE A 190 0.40 29.46 -4.68
CA ILE A 190 0.78 28.65 -5.85
C ILE A 190 -0.40 28.59 -6.85
N HIS A 191 -1.62 28.58 -6.30
CA HIS A 191 -2.87 28.60 -7.07
C HIS A 191 -3.80 29.69 -6.57
N GLN A 192 -4.49 30.34 -7.50
CA GLN A 192 -5.47 31.39 -7.16
C GLN A 192 -6.68 30.83 -6.39
N GLU A 193 -7.04 29.58 -6.67
CA GLU A 193 -8.14 28.86 -6.04
C GLU A 193 -7.85 28.45 -4.59
N ALA A 194 -6.60 28.52 -4.15
CA ALA A 194 -6.14 28.18 -2.81
C ALA A 194 -5.35 29.35 -2.19
N PRO A 195 -6.02 30.43 -1.75
CA PRO A 195 -5.36 31.57 -1.11
C PRO A 195 -4.55 31.13 0.10
N GLY A 196 -3.33 31.61 0.23
CA GLY A 196 -2.40 31.21 1.30
C GLY A 196 -1.97 29.74 1.22
N ASN A 197 -2.11 29.12 0.05
CA ASN A 197 -1.85 27.71 -0.20
C ASN A 197 -2.78 26.73 0.53
N VAL A 198 -3.83 27.20 1.19
CA VAL A 198 -4.80 26.35 1.90
C VAL A 198 -5.80 25.76 0.88
N ALA A 199 -5.67 24.46 0.63
CA ALA A 199 -6.55 23.74 -0.28
C ALA A 199 -7.91 23.44 0.36
N PHE A 200 -7.90 23.09 1.64
CA PHE A 200 -9.11 22.79 2.39
C PHE A 200 -8.89 22.91 3.91
N GLU A 201 -9.98 23.13 4.63
CA GLU A 201 -10.10 22.94 6.07
C GLU A 201 -11.26 21.98 6.35
N TRP A 202 -10.94 20.76 6.80
CA TRP A 202 -11.89 19.70 7.08
C TRP A 202 -11.94 19.36 8.56
N GLN A 203 -13.08 18.83 9.04
CA GLN A 203 -13.21 18.39 10.42
C GLN A 203 -14.16 17.20 10.57
N ILE A 204 -13.98 16.46 11.68
CA ILE A 204 -14.90 15.43 12.15
C ILE A 204 -14.90 15.38 13.69
N GLY A 205 -16.03 14.99 14.27
CA GLY A 205 -16.23 14.96 15.71
C GLY A 205 -16.99 16.19 16.21
N ASP A 206 -17.10 16.31 17.51
CA ASP A 206 -17.82 17.42 18.18
C ASP A 206 -16.83 18.30 18.95
N GLU A 207 -16.51 19.46 18.38
CA GLU A 207 -15.52 20.40 18.93
C GLU A 207 -15.96 20.90 20.30
N ASN A 208 -17.21 21.34 20.45
CA ASN A 208 -17.72 21.94 21.69
C ASN A 208 -17.78 20.91 22.82
N ARG A 209 -18.32 19.72 22.52
CA ARG A 209 -18.38 18.64 23.49
C ARG A 209 -16.98 18.19 23.92
N THR A 210 -16.06 18.06 22.98
CA THR A 210 -14.67 17.68 23.26
C THR A 210 -14.00 18.72 24.13
N ASN A 211 -14.08 20.01 23.81
CA ASN A 211 -13.54 21.09 24.62
C ASN A 211 -14.09 21.09 26.04
N ALA A 212 -15.41 20.94 26.22
CA ALA A 212 -16.04 20.86 27.57
C ALA A 212 -15.56 19.64 28.40
N ILE A 213 -15.13 18.56 27.75
CA ILE A 213 -14.48 17.41 28.43
C ILE A 213 -13.04 17.75 28.83
N PHE A 214 -12.29 18.43 27.98
CA PHE A 214 -10.94 18.88 28.31
C PHE A 214 -10.88 19.81 29.53
N GLU A 215 -11.88 20.68 29.68
CA GLU A 215 -12.02 21.55 30.90
C GLU A 215 -12.19 20.75 32.21
N LYS A 216 -12.67 19.51 32.13
CA LYS A 216 -12.92 18.63 33.30
C LYS A 216 -11.82 17.59 33.48
N ALA A 217 -10.80 17.59 32.65
CA ALA A 217 -9.74 16.61 32.68
C ALA A 217 -8.86 16.74 33.94
N ASN A 218 -8.50 15.62 34.54
CA ASN A 218 -7.55 15.58 35.64
C ASN A 218 -6.12 15.86 35.14
N LYS A 219 -5.78 15.36 33.97
CA LYS A 219 -4.52 15.59 33.30
C LYS A 219 -4.76 15.72 31.80
N ILE A 220 -4.07 16.67 31.19
CA ILE A 220 -3.98 16.81 29.75
C ILE A 220 -2.52 16.57 29.36
N VAL A 221 -2.29 15.75 28.32
CA VAL A 221 -1.00 15.52 27.70
C VAL A 221 -1.06 16.01 26.27
N SER A 222 -0.10 16.85 25.88
CA SER A 222 -0.03 17.46 24.55
C SER A 222 1.26 17.07 23.87
N MET A 223 1.24 16.93 22.53
CA MET A 223 2.43 16.68 21.74
C MET A 223 2.27 17.24 20.33
N GLU A 224 3.34 17.83 19.81
CA GLU A 224 3.51 18.10 18.39
C GLU A 224 4.33 16.96 17.78
N VAL A 225 3.89 16.41 16.63
CA VAL A 225 4.52 15.26 15.98
C VAL A 225 4.60 15.49 14.48
N SER A 226 5.76 15.24 13.91
CA SER A 226 5.97 15.22 12.47
C SER A 226 5.94 13.79 11.92
N ASN A 227 5.36 13.63 10.73
CA ASN A 227 5.38 12.39 9.97
C ASN A 227 6.06 12.70 8.62
N ASN A 228 7.30 12.26 8.47
CA ASN A 228 8.18 12.65 7.37
C ASN A 228 7.70 12.16 6.01
N ARG A 229 7.95 12.96 4.99
CA ARG A 229 7.69 12.65 3.60
C ARG A 229 8.57 11.51 3.09
N ILE A 230 8.00 10.59 2.33
CA ILE A 230 8.68 9.44 1.74
C ILE A 230 8.17 9.14 0.33
N ILE A 231 8.94 8.35 -0.44
CA ILE A 231 8.61 7.86 -1.77
C ILE A 231 8.52 6.33 -1.73
N ALA A 232 7.55 5.75 -2.41
CA ALA A 232 7.30 4.29 -2.36
C ALA A 232 8.46 3.44 -2.89
N ASN A 233 9.19 3.94 -3.89
CA ASN A 233 10.39 3.31 -4.45
C ASN A 233 10.23 1.82 -4.75
N SER A 234 9.12 1.43 -5.43
CA SER A 234 8.98 0.05 -5.90
C SER A 234 10.19 -0.37 -6.74
N MET A 235 10.61 -1.65 -6.64
CA MET A 235 11.80 -2.15 -7.34
C MET A 235 11.67 -2.00 -8.85
N GLU A 236 10.51 -2.32 -9.43
CA GLU A 236 10.14 -1.91 -10.77
C GLU A 236 9.62 -0.46 -10.72
N PRO A 237 10.27 0.51 -11.38
CA PRO A 237 9.73 1.86 -11.55
C PRO A 237 8.40 1.85 -12.32
N ARG A 238 7.74 2.99 -12.45
CA ARG A 238 6.58 3.11 -13.34
C ARG A 238 6.99 2.89 -14.78
N GLY A 239 6.12 2.26 -15.56
CA GLY A 239 6.31 2.09 -16.97
C GLY A 239 5.01 1.78 -17.68
N CYS A 240 4.97 2.08 -18.97
CA CYS A 240 3.84 1.76 -19.83
C CYS A 240 4.26 1.56 -21.28
N TYR A 241 3.41 0.86 -21.98
CA TYR A 241 3.50 0.63 -23.41
C TYR A 241 2.12 0.82 -24.03
N ALA A 242 2.03 1.50 -25.14
CA ALA A 242 0.77 1.68 -25.85
C ALA A 242 0.92 1.41 -27.35
N GLU A 243 -0.13 0.83 -27.95
CA GLU A 243 -0.23 0.66 -29.40
C GLU A 243 -1.66 0.95 -29.88
N TRP A 244 -1.75 1.45 -31.12
CA TRP A 244 -3.02 1.63 -31.82
C TRP A 244 -3.12 0.65 -32.98
N ASN A 245 -4.00 -0.33 -32.88
CA ASN A 245 -4.19 -1.35 -33.90
C ASN A 245 -5.68 -1.62 -34.13
N LYS A 246 -6.10 -1.77 -35.41
CA LYS A 246 -7.50 -2.09 -35.80
C LYS A 246 -8.55 -1.24 -35.09
N ASN A 247 -8.33 0.09 -35.00
CA ASN A 247 -9.18 1.05 -34.31
C ASN A 247 -9.36 0.80 -32.80
N ARG A 248 -8.39 0.13 -32.18
CA ARG A 248 -8.34 -0.06 -30.74
C ARG A 248 -6.99 0.38 -30.18
N LEU A 249 -7.04 1.00 -29.01
CA LEU A 249 -5.90 1.32 -28.20
C LEU A 249 -5.66 0.17 -27.21
N HIS A 250 -4.45 -0.36 -27.18
CA HIS A 250 -3.99 -1.22 -26.10
C HIS A 250 -2.96 -0.44 -25.27
N LEU A 251 -3.23 -0.29 -23.99
CA LEU A 251 -2.31 0.25 -22.99
C LEU A 251 -1.91 -0.88 -22.05
N SER A 252 -0.64 -1.20 -21.98
CA SER A 252 -0.07 -2.04 -20.93
C SER A 252 0.65 -1.16 -19.93
N VAL A 253 0.38 -1.32 -18.64
CA VAL A 253 0.90 -0.44 -17.59
C VAL A 253 1.28 -1.24 -16.35
N SER A 254 2.38 -0.86 -15.69
CA SER A 254 2.75 -1.41 -14.38
C SER A 254 1.85 -0.80 -13.30
N GLY A 255 0.61 -1.30 -13.19
CA GLY A 255 -0.47 -0.72 -12.38
C GLY A 255 -1.01 -1.65 -11.30
N GLN A 256 -1.88 -1.11 -10.43
CA GLN A 256 -2.58 -1.86 -9.38
C GLN A 256 -4.03 -2.22 -9.77
N GLY A 257 -4.33 -2.24 -11.06
CA GLY A 257 -5.61 -2.57 -11.66
C GLY A 257 -5.79 -1.89 -13.00
N VAL A 258 -6.66 -2.42 -13.86
CA VAL A 258 -6.81 -1.96 -15.25
C VAL A 258 -7.93 -0.95 -15.45
N TRP A 259 -8.97 -0.97 -14.61
CA TRP A 259 -10.21 -0.23 -14.86
C TRP A 259 -10.07 1.26 -14.63
N VAL A 260 -9.22 1.68 -13.70
CA VAL A 260 -8.93 3.09 -13.44
C VAL A 260 -8.26 3.73 -14.64
N HIS A 261 -7.20 3.08 -15.15
CA HIS A 261 -6.46 3.54 -16.33
C HIS A 261 -7.37 3.56 -17.56
N LYS A 262 -8.21 2.53 -17.76
CA LYS A 262 -9.17 2.47 -18.87
C LYS A 262 -10.14 3.64 -18.85
N ARG A 263 -10.66 4.00 -17.68
CA ARG A 263 -11.57 5.15 -17.53
C ARG A 263 -10.87 6.46 -17.85
N PHE A 264 -9.69 6.70 -17.26
CA PHE A 264 -8.94 7.94 -17.52
C PHE A 264 -8.51 8.07 -18.98
N VAL A 265 -8.05 6.99 -19.62
CA VAL A 265 -7.74 7.01 -21.06
C VAL A 265 -8.97 7.39 -21.89
N SER A 266 -10.14 6.83 -21.55
CA SER A 266 -11.41 7.17 -22.20
C SER A 266 -11.74 8.66 -22.04
N GLU A 267 -11.65 9.19 -20.83
CA GLU A 267 -11.98 10.58 -20.50
C GLU A 267 -11.00 11.58 -21.14
N ILE A 268 -9.70 11.28 -21.12
CA ILE A 268 -8.64 12.18 -21.60
C ILE A 268 -8.56 12.19 -23.13
N LEU A 269 -8.62 11.00 -23.76
CA LEU A 269 -8.47 10.87 -25.21
C LEU A 269 -9.79 10.88 -25.98
N GLY A 270 -10.93 10.95 -25.28
CA GLY A 270 -12.25 10.92 -25.90
C GLY A 270 -12.61 9.60 -26.61
N LEU A 271 -11.95 8.50 -26.26
CA LEU A 271 -12.19 7.18 -26.84
C LEU A 271 -13.32 6.47 -26.13
N GLN A 272 -14.13 5.72 -26.89
CA GLN A 272 -15.15 4.85 -26.28
C GLN A 272 -14.47 3.68 -25.54
N SER A 273 -15.06 3.22 -24.44
CA SER A 273 -14.52 2.14 -23.60
C SER A 273 -14.22 0.84 -24.39
N GLN A 274 -15.03 0.53 -25.40
CA GLN A 274 -14.84 -0.64 -26.27
C GLN A 274 -13.61 -0.52 -27.18
N GLN A 275 -13.14 0.69 -27.43
CA GLN A 275 -11.93 0.95 -28.21
C GLN A 275 -10.66 0.83 -27.37
N ILE A 276 -10.79 0.58 -26.06
CA ILE A 276 -9.65 0.57 -25.14
C ILE A 276 -9.53 -0.80 -24.50
N ARG A 277 -8.34 -1.38 -24.59
CA ARG A 277 -7.89 -2.51 -23.76
C ARG A 277 -6.78 -2.04 -22.87
N VAL A 278 -6.86 -2.33 -21.58
CA VAL A 278 -5.78 -2.09 -20.63
C VAL A 278 -5.33 -3.42 -20.03
N THR A 279 -4.02 -3.61 -19.94
CA THR A 279 -3.43 -4.80 -19.32
C THR A 279 -2.42 -4.40 -18.25
N ASN A 280 -2.35 -5.21 -17.18
CA ASN A 280 -1.24 -5.19 -16.23
C ASN A 280 -0.49 -6.53 -16.35
N PRO A 281 0.79 -6.52 -16.70
CA PRO A 281 1.63 -7.72 -16.65
C PRO A 281 2.01 -8.09 -15.21
N ASP A 282 3.11 -8.83 -15.02
CA ASP A 282 3.73 -8.93 -13.70
C ASP A 282 4.15 -7.53 -13.22
N VAL A 283 3.90 -7.19 -11.96
CA VAL A 283 4.19 -5.87 -11.41
C VAL A 283 5.14 -5.98 -10.22
N GLY A 284 6.26 -5.30 -10.31
CA GLY A 284 7.35 -5.32 -9.34
C GLY A 284 7.18 -4.37 -8.16
N GLY A 285 6.04 -4.48 -7.46
CA GLY A 285 5.64 -3.60 -6.35
C GLY A 285 4.81 -2.41 -6.82
N GLY A 286 3.91 -1.96 -5.96
CA GLY A 286 3.04 -0.80 -6.23
C GLY A 286 2.88 0.10 -5.00
N PHE A 287 2.54 -0.49 -3.86
CA PHE A 287 2.44 0.13 -2.53
C PHE A 287 1.52 1.36 -2.43
N GLY A 288 0.56 1.49 -3.38
CA GLY A 288 -0.33 2.63 -3.51
C GLY A 288 0.08 3.57 -4.65
N MET A 289 1.36 3.81 -4.85
CA MET A 289 1.88 4.73 -5.86
C MET A 289 1.41 4.35 -7.27
N LYS A 290 1.41 3.07 -7.67
CA LYS A 290 0.96 2.60 -8.99
C LYS A 290 -0.57 2.43 -9.13
N ALA A 291 -1.36 2.82 -8.13
CA ALA A 291 -2.82 2.82 -8.22
C ALA A 291 -3.40 4.08 -8.87
N MET A 292 -2.57 5.09 -9.11
CA MET A 292 -2.96 6.38 -9.65
C MET A 292 -2.78 6.42 -11.17
N GLY A 293 -3.46 7.34 -11.83
CA GLY A 293 -3.15 7.71 -13.21
C GLY A 293 -2.10 8.81 -13.24
N TYR A 294 -1.13 8.67 -14.10
CA TYR A 294 -0.04 9.63 -14.29
C TYR A 294 -0.01 10.18 -15.71
N PRO A 295 0.49 11.41 -15.89
CA PRO A 295 0.59 12.03 -17.21
C PRO A 295 1.21 11.12 -18.28
N GLU A 296 2.25 10.39 -17.90
CA GLU A 296 3.06 9.58 -18.82
C GLU A 296 2.24 8.49 -19.51
N GLU A 297 1.35 7.82 -18.79
CA GLU A 297 0.52 6.73 -19.32
C GLU A 297 -0.43 7.22 -20.42
N PHE A 298 -1.02 8.38 -20.21
CA PHE A 298 -1.97 8.99 -21.12
C PHE A 298 -1.30 9.63 -22.34
N LEU A 299 -0.13 10.22 -22.12
CA LEU A 299 0.66 10.84 -23.18
C LEU A 299 1.33 9.80 -24.09
N VAL A 300 1.79 8.67 -23.55
CA VAL A 300 2.26 7.53 -24.33
C VAL A 300 1.12 6.92 -25.16
N SER A 301 -0.08 6.80 -24.57
CA SER A 301 -1.28 6.37 -25.29
C SER A 301 -1.68 7.35 -26.40
N PHE A 302 -1.61 8.65 -26.13
CA PHE A 302 -1.83 9.70 -27.12
C PHE A 302 -0.81 9.62 -28.28
N ALA A 303 0.48 9.50 -27.97
CA ALA A 303 1.52 9.40 -28.98
C ALA A 303 1.34 8.17 -29.88
N ALA A 304 1.02 7.01 -29.31
CA ALA A 304 0.72 5.79 -30.09
C ALA A 304 -0.49 5.97 -31.00
N LEU A 305 -1.53 6.68 -30.54
CA LEU A 305 -2.72 7.01 -31.32
C LEU A 305 -2.37 7.95 -32.49
N GLN A 306 -1.53 8.96 -32.27
CA GLN A 306 -1.15 9.93 -33.32
C GLN A 306 -0.23 9.32 -34.36
N LEU A 307 0.81 8.61 -33.91
CA LEU A 307 1.86 8.11 -34.77
C LEU A 307 1.50 6.76 -35.44
N LYS A 308 0.48 6.07 -34.97
CA LYS A 308 0.08 4.71 -35.40
C LYS A 308 1.25 3.72 -35.32
N ARG A 309 2.12 3.93 -34.35
CA ARG A 309 3.28 3.09 -34.01
C ARG A 309 3.23 2.77 -32.51
N PRO A 310 3.73 1.60 -32.09
CA PRO A 310 3.91 1.29 -30.68
C PRO A 310 4.83 2.30 -30.00
N VAL A 311 4.50 2.75 -28.80
CA VAL A 311 5.30 3.68 -28.00
C VAL A 311 5.47 3.10 -26.61
N ARG A 312 6.68 3.17 -26.06
CA ARG A 312 7.03 2.71 -24.71
C ARG A 312 7.66 3.82 -23.89
N TRP A 313 7.47 3.74 -22.59
CA TRP A 313 8.17 4.55 -21.60
C TRP A 313 8.46 3.72 -20.36
N MET A 314 9.68 3.82 -19.85
CA MET A 314 10.10 3.29 -18.55
C MET A 314 10.77 4.40 -17.78
N SER A 315 10.30 4.67 -16.56
CA SER A 315 10.91 5.64 -15.68
C SER A 315 12.30 5.17 -15.23
N GLU A 316 13.27 6.06 -15.30
CA GLU A 316 14.55 5.87 -14.60
C GLU A 316 14.36 6.13 -13.11
N ARG A 317 15.27 5.64 -12.25
CA ARG A 317 15.12 5.79 -10.80
C ARG A 317 15.10 7.24 -10.36
N THR A 318 15.98 8.09 -10.92
CA THR A 318 16.00 9.53 -10.63
C THR A 318 14.70 10.21 -11.09
N GLU A 319 14.22 9.85 -12.28
CA GLU A 319 12.94 10.33 -12.80
C GLU A 319 11.77 9.91 -11.89
N ALA A 320 11.77 8.66 -11.41
CA ALA A 320 10.78 8.18 -10.44
C ALA A 320 10.80 9.00 -9.15
N MET A 321 11.98 9.28 -8.59
CA MET A 321 12.12 10.11 -7.39
C MET A 321 11.57 11.53 -7.58
N LEU A 322 11.70 12.11 -8.77
CA LEU A 322 11.22 13.45 -9.11
C LEU A 322 9.73 13.50 -9.43
N SER A 323 9.11 12.38 -9.86
CA SER A 323 7.77 12.41 -10.46
C SER A 323 6.74 11.47 -9.83
N ASP A 324 7.15 10.47 -9.05
CA ASP A 324 6.24 9.59 -8.34
C ASP A 324 5.57 10.33 -7.19
N ASN A 325 4.28 10.08 -6.99
CA ASN A 325 3.59 10.64 -5.84
C ASN A 325 4.27 10.17 -4.55
N ALA A 326 4.53 11.11 -3.65
CA ALA A 326 5.04 10.85 -2.31
C ALA A 326 3.94 10.34 -1.37
N GLY A 327 4.33 9.85 -0.20
CA GLY A 327 3.43 9.52 0.91
C GLY A 327 3.70 10.35 2.15
N ARG A 328 2.77 10.37 3.09
CA ARG A 328 2.87 10.99 4.42
C ARG A 328 2.96 12.52 4.35
N ASP A 329 3.98 13.14 4.98
CA ASP A 329 4.25 14.58 5.00
C ASP A 329 3.20 15.38 5.78
N LEU A 330 3.21 15.20 7.10
CA LEU A 330 2.25 15.83 8.01
C LEU A 330 2.92 16.42 9.24
N LYS A 331 2.23 17.42 9.78
CA LYS A 331 2.50 17.97 11.09
C LYS A 331 1.22 17.91 11.92
N HIS A 332 1.30 17.32 13.11
CA HIS A 332 0.19 17.12 14.00
C HIS A 332 0.42 17.86 15.32
N PHE A 333 -0.64 18.46 15.85
CA PHE A 333 -0.74 18.83 17.25
C PHE A 333 -1.87 18.03 17.87
N ALA A 334 -1.56 17.24 18.90
CA ALA A 334 -2.54 16.35 19.50
C ALA A 334 -2.58 16.45 21.03
N GLU A 335 -3.73 16.21 21.62
CA GLU A 335 -3.94 16.23 23.04
C GLU A 335 -4.85 15.10 23.50
N LEU A 336 -4.47 14.43 24.59
CA LEU A 336 -5.27 13.45 25.31
C LEU A 336 -5.67 13.99 26.66
N ALA A 337 -6.94 13.88 27.01
CA ALA A 337 -7.51 14.24 28.31
C ALA A 337 -7.80 12.97 29.12
N PHE A 338 -7.34 12.94 30.36
CA PHE A 338 -7.47 11.79 31.27
C PHE A 338 -8.30 12.14 32.52
N ASP A 339 -9.06 11.17 33.01
CA ASP A 339 -9.66 11.22 34.35
C ASP A 339 -8.68 10.77 35.44
N ILE A 340 -9.11 10.81 36.69
CA ILE A 340 -8.32 10.42 37.88
C ILE A 340 -7.90 8.93 37.87
N LYS A 341 -8.54 8.09 37.04
CA LYS A 341 -8.22 6.66 36.88
C LYS A 341 -7.41 6.38 35.64
N ASN A 342 -6.81 7.39 35.03
CA ASN A 342 -6.06 7.31 33.78
C ASN A 342 -6.89 6.80 32.58
N LYS A 343 -8.24 6.98 32.64
CA LYS A 343 -9.11 6.72 31.51
C LYS A 343 -9.06 7.89 30.54
N ILE A 344 -8.85 7.63 29.26
CA ILE A 344 -8.94 8.64 28.22
C ILE A 344 -10.41 9.07 28.08
N ILE A 345 -10.68 10.33 28.33
CA ILE A 345 -12.03 10.92 28.26
C ILE A 345 -12.21 11.83 27.05
N GLY A 346 -11.10 12.28 26.43
CA GLY A 346 -11.12 13.12 25.24
C GLY A 346 -9.84 13.01 24.40
N TYR A 347 -9.97 13.16 23.08
CA TYR A 347 -8.87 13.22 22.14
C TYR A 347 -9.15 14.29 21.09
N ARG A 348 -8.24 15.26 20.93
CA ARG A 348 -8.35 16.28 19.90
C ARG A 348 -7.04 16.40 19.13
N VAL A 349 -7.17 16.60 17.81
CA VAL A 349 -6.06 16.63 16.86
C VAL A 349 -6.26 17.79 15.90
N ASN A 350 -5.17 18.52 15.65
CA ASN A 350 -5.05 19.48 14.56
C ASN A 350 -3.90 19.03 13.65
N THR A 351 -4.19 18.83 12.36
CA THR A 351 -3.24 18.30 11.38
C THR A 351 -3.09 19.26 10.21
N PHE A 352 -1.84 19.51 9.84
CA PHE A 352 -1.49 20.07 8.54
C PHE A 352 -0.95 18.95 7.67
N CYS A 353 -1.45 18.82 6.43
CA CYS A 353 -0.99 17.82 5.48
C CYS A 353 -0.56 18.45 4.16
N ASN A 354 0.56 17.99 3.63
CA ASN A 354 1.07 18.41 2.34
C ASN A 354 0.30 17.70 1.20
N LEU A 355 -0.08 18.45 0.17
CA LEU A 355 -0.68 17.91 -1.04
C LEU A 355 0.29 17.90 -2.23
N GLY A 356 1.46 18.58 -2.08
CA GLY A 356 2.33 18.90 -3.19
C GLY A 356 1.77 20.02 -4.05
N ALA A 357 2.22 20.12 -5.29
CA ALA A 357 1.84 21.21 -6.19
C ALA A 357 0.40 21.14 -6.71
N TYR A 358 -0.21 19.94 -6.68
CA TYR A 358 -1.57 19.71 -7.18
C TYR A 358 -2.29 18.69 -6.32
N ASN A 359 -3.63 18.72 -6.39
CA ASN A 359 -4.40 17.63 -5.82
C ASN A 359 -4.20 16.35 -6.64
N SER A 360 -3.74 15.29 -5.98
CA SER A 360 -3.66 13.95 -6.56
C SER A 360 -5.02 13.25 -6.45
N ARG A 361 -5.11 11.99 -6.87
CA ARG A 361 -6.39 11.27 -6.90
C ARG A 361 -7.06 11.19 -5.54
N PHE A 362 -6.33 10.83 -4.48
CA PHE A 362 -6.86 10.65 -3.12
C PHE A 362 -6.25 11.60 -2.09
N GLY A 363 -5.33 12.50 -2.49
CA GLY A 363 -4.56 13.33 -1.57
C GLY A 363 -5.37 13.98 -0.46
N GLN A 364 -6.47 14.66 -0.81
CA GLN A 364 -7.34 15.28 0.20
C GLN A 364 -8.07 14.26 1.09
N ASN A 365 -8.41 13.07 0.57
CA ASN A 365 -9.18 12.07 1.31
C ASN A 365 -8.33 11.24 2.27
N ILE A 366 -7.03 11.09 2.01
CA ILE A 366 -6.14 10.24 2.83
C ILE A 366 -6.06 10.73 4.26
N GLN A 367 -5.79 12.02 4.44
CA GLN A 367 -5.57 12.60 5.77
C GLN A 367 -6.86 13.08 6.44
N THR A 368 -7.99 12.88 5.78
CA THR A 368 -9.33 13.21 6.28
C THR A 368 -10.16 11.95 6.50
N GLY A 369 -10.91 11.51 5.47
CA GLY A 369 -11.82 10.38 5.55
C GLY A 369 -11.13 9.04 5.82
N LEU A 370 -9.87 8.80 5.37
CA LEU A 370 -9.18 7.54 5.64
C LEU A 370 -8.47 7.55 7.01
N PHE A 371 -7.85 8.66 7.38
CA PHE A 371 -7.23 8.87 8.69
C PHE A 371 -8.26 8.71 9.82
N SER A 372 -9.43 9.36 9.68
CA SER A 372 -10.46 9.37 10.72
C SER A 372 -11.06 8.00 11.03
N LYS A 373 -10.95 7.01 10.13
CA LYS A 373 -11.50 5.66 10.34
C LYS A 373 -10.89 4.94 11.53
N VAL A 374 -9.66 5.26 11.87
CA VAL A 374 -8.91 4.64 12.98
C VAL A 374 -8.41 5.66 14.00
N LEU A 375 -9.02 6.85 14.04
CA LEU A 375 -8.58 7.99 14.85
C LEU A 375 -8.31 7.62 16.32
N MET A 376 -9.18 6.85 16.96
CA MET A 376 -9.02 6.43 18.35
C MET A 376 -8.38 5.05 18.52
N GLY A 377 -7.90 4.43 17.42
CA GLY A 377 -7.28 3.11 17.48
C GLY A 377 -8.21 2.06 18.10
N VAL A 378 -7.67 1.31 19.02
CA VAL A 378 -8.37 0.25 19.78
C VAL A 378 -8.91 0.73 21.12
N TYR A 379 -8.94 2.05 21.36
CA TYR A 379 -9.27 2.64 22.65
C TYR A 379 -10.72 3.12 22.71
N ASP A 380 -11.32 2.96 23.89
CA ASP A 380 -12.70 3.33 24.19
C ASP A 380 -12.82 4.84 24.48
N VAL A 381 -12.78 5.64 23.41
CA VAL A 381 -12.83 7.11 23.46
C VAL A 381 -14.00 7.61 22.63
N GLN A 382 -14.95 8.32 23.26
CA GLN A 382 -16.17 8.80 22.60
C GLN A 382 -16.20 10.31 22.34
N ASN A 383 -15.29 11.07 22.95
CA ASN A 383 -15.20 12.51 22.73
C ASN A 383 -13.95 12.80 21.94
N THR A 384 -14.11 13.01 20.64
CA THR A 384 -12.99 13.29 19.75
C THR A 384 -13.29 14.46 18.84
N PHE A 385 -12.24 15.18 18.47
CA PHE A 385 -12.29 16.23 17.47
C PHE A 385 -11.01 16.20 16.63
N LEU A 386 -11.17 16.11 15.35
CA LEU A 386 -10.07 16.18 14.37
C LEU A 386 -10.32 17.33 13.40
N LYS A 387 -9.35 18.24 13.32
CA LYS A 387 -9.25 19.27 12.27
C LYS A 387 -8.08 18.94 11.35
N VAL A 388 -8.27 19.08 10.03
CA VAL A 388 -7.23 18.87 9.02
C VAL A 388 -7.22 20.05 8.06
N SER A 389 -6.04 20.63 7.86
CA SER A 389 -5.78 21.66 6.85
C SER A 389 -4.85 21.10 5.77
N GLY A 390 -5.29 21.10 4.52
CA GLY A 390 -4.48 20.67 3.38
C GLY A 390 -3.72 21.85 2.78
N ILE A 391 -2.41 21.69 2.57
CA ILE A 391 -1.53 22.76 2.09
C ILE A 391 -0.90 22.36 0.75
N TYR A 392 -0.95 23.25 -0.24
CA TYR A 392 -0.19 23.11 -1.46
C TYR A 392 1.25 23.59 -1.27
N THR A 393 2.20 22.88 -1.87
CA THR A 393 3.64 23.23 -1.87
C THR A 393 4.24 23.00 -3.24
N ASN A 394 5.36 23.66 -3.56
CA ASN A 394 6.08 23.44 -4.82
C ASN A 394 6.91 22.13 -4.79
N THR A 395 6.24 21.02 -4.51
CA THR A 395 6.81 19.66 -4.47
C THR A 395 5.93 18.69 -5.26
N THR A 396 6.40 17.47 -5.52
CA THR A 396 5.55 16.43 -6.11
C THR A 396 4.30 16.20 -5.25
N GLN A 397 3.24 15.67 -5.85
CA GLN A 397 1.99 15.40 -5.16
C GLN A 397 2.16 14.35 -4.06
N VAL A 398 1.32 14.44 -3.03
CA VAL A 398 1.20 13.42 -1.99
C VAL A 398 -0.05 12.59 -2.26
N ASP A 399 0.08 11.27 -2.24
CA ASP A 399 -1.05 10.34 -2.39
C ASP A 399 -0.81 9.07 -1.56
N ALA A 400 -1.45 7.96 -1.95
CA ALA A 400 -1.42 6.73 -1.21
C ALA A 400 0.00 6.13 -1.16
N TYR A 401 0.45 5.89 0.05
CA TYR A 401 1.54 4.99 0.39
C TYR A 401 1.01 3.97 1.40
N ARG A 402 1.45 2.72 1.31
CA ARG A 402 0.96 1.54 2.05
C ARG A 402 0.38 1.88 3.42
N GLY A 403 -0.93 1.69 3.56
CA GLY A 403 -1.72 2.07 4.73
C GLY A 403 -2.57 3.34 4.57
N ALA A 404 -2.11 4.37 3.85
CA ALA A 404 -2.86 5.58 3.44
C ALA A 404 -3.81 6.16 4.52
N GLY A 405 -3.30 7.00 5.39
CA GLY A 405 -4.03 7.64 6.50
C GLY A 405 -4.01 6.85 7.80
N ARG A 406 -4.01 5.52 7.75
CA ARG A 406 -4.04 4.66 8.96
C ARG A 406 -2.69 4.59 9.67
N PRO A 407 -1.53 4.41 8.99
CA PRO A 407 -0.22 4.51 9.66
C PRO A 407 -0.01 5.86 10.33
N GLU A 408 -0.45 6.95 9.70
CA GLU A 408 -0.32 8.31 10.21
C GLU A 408 -1.15 8.50 11.48
N ALA A 409 -2.41 8.03 11.48
CA ALA A 409 -3.32 8.13 12.62
C ALA A 409 -2.82 7.29 13.81
N ILE A 410 -2.40 6.05 13.55
CA ILE A 410 -1.91 5.14 14.59
C ILE A 410 -0.54 5.58 15.12
N TYR A 411 0.35 6.06 14.24
CA TYR A 411 1.62 6.62 14.68
C TYR A 411 1.41 7.76 15.69
N LEU A 412 0.57 8.73 15.34
CA LEU A 412 0.26 9.85 16.24
C LEU A 412 -0.33 9.36 17.56
N LEU A 413 -1.37 8.52 17.51
CA LEU A 413 -2.08 8.05 18.69
C LEU A 413 -1.15 7.24 19.61
N GLU A 414 -0.40 6.30 19.09
CA GLU A 414 0.47 5.42 19.87
C GLU A 414 1.70 6.14 20.45
N ARG A 415 2.18 7.20 19.79
CA ARG A 415 3.15 8.15 20.36
C ARG A 415 2.55 8.93 21.53
N MET A 416 1.30 9.40 21.37
CA MET A 416 0.56 10.10 22.44
C MET A 416 0.33 9.20 23.66
N ILE A 417 -0.03 7.92 23.45
CA ILE A 417 -0.22 6.96 24.55
C ILE A 417 1.09 6.69 25.29
N ASP A 418 2.20 6.50 24.57
CA ASP A 418 3.50 6.28 25.18
C ASP A 418 3.98 7.49 25.99
N ARG A 419 3.84 8.69 25.43
CA ARG A 419 4.14 9.97 26.13
C ARG A 419 3.25 10.11 27.37
N SER A 420 1.95 9.83 27.25
CA SER A 420 1.01 9.93 28.36
C SER A 420 1.34 8.96 29.49
N ALA A 421 1.75 7.73 29.17
CA ALA A 421 2.17 6.76 30.17
C ALA A 421 3.33 7.29 31.03
N ARG A 422 4.32 7.91 30.39
CA ARG A 422 5.48 8.53 31.08
C ARG A 422 5.05 9.70 31.96
N GLU A 423 4.23 10.61 31.45
CA GLU A 423 3.77 11.78 32.22
C GLU A 423 2.79 11.44 33.36
N LEU A 424 2.04 10.34 33.24
CA LEU A 424 1.16 9.84 34.29
C LEU A 424 1.87 8.93 35.29
N GLY A 425 3.11 8.50 35.00
CA GLY A 425 3.87 7.54 35.81
C GLY A 425 3.24 6.15 35.81
N VAL A 426 2.61 5.75 34.71
CA VAL A 426 1.94 4.45 34.51
C VAL A 426 2.70 3.63 33.49
N ASP A 427 2.76 2.32 33.68
CA ASP A 427 3.32 1.39 32.69
C ASP A 427 2.59 1.54 31.35
N PRO A 428 3.32 1.67 30.21
CA PRO A 428 2.70 1.85 28.90
C PRO A 428 1.75 0.71 28.48
N LEU A 429 2.00 -0.52 28.92
CA LEU A 429 1.12 -1.67 28.67
C LEU A 429 -0.16 -1.56 29.48
N GLU A 430 -0.03 -1.16 30.74
CA GLU A 430 -1.17 -1.00 31.64
C GLU A 430 -2.08 0.17 31.21
N LEU A 431 -1.51 1.30 30.78
CA LEU A 431 -2.31 2.43 30.26
C LEU A 431 -3.15 1.99 29.06
N ARG A 432 -2.60 1.15 28.15
CA ARG A 432 -3.36 0.58 27.04
C ARG A 432 -4.48 -0.32 27.50
N ARG A 433 -4.21 -1.23 28.45
CA ARG A 433 -5.23 -2.14 29.04
C ARG A 433 -6.37 -1.41 29.71
N ILE A 434 -6.08 -0.33 30.43
CA ILE A 434 -7.11 0.53 31.05
C ILE A 434 -8.06 1.04 29.99
N ASN A 435 -7.57 1.38 28.82
CA ASN A 435 -8.28 2.12 27.78
C ASN A 435 -8.82 1.26 26.63
N PHE A 436 -8.46 0.00 26.49
CA PHE A 436 -8.98 -0.88 25.45
C PHE A 436 -10.51 -0.96 25.43
N ILE A 437 -11.07 -1.01 24.21
CA ILE A 437 -12.45 -1.43 24.00
C ILE A 437 -12.57 -2.87 24.51
N LYS A 438 -13.49 -3.10 25.43
CA LYS A 438 -13.69 -4.43 26.03
C LYS A 438 -14.49 -5.34 25.10
N THR A 439 -14.22 -6.65 25.15
CA THR A 439 -14.86 -7.66 24.28
C THR A 439 -16.39 -7.65 24.32
N ASN A 440 -16.99 -7.29 25.47
CA ASN A 440 -18.44 -7.20 25.62
C ASN A 440 -19.07 -5.94 25.02
N LYS A 441 -18.29 -5.05 24.42
CA LYS A 441 -18.78 -3.82 23.76
C LYS A 441 -18.93 -3.96 22.24
N PHE A 442 -18.51 -5.08 21.67
CA PHE A 442 -18.65 -5.30 20.21
C PHE A 442 -20.07 -5.75 19.83
N PRO A 443 -20.58 -5.34 18.64
CA PRO A 443 -19.95 -4.39 17.72
C PRO A 443 -19.87 -2.98 18.32
N TYR A 444 -18.70 -2.36 18.21
CA TYR A 444 -18.40 -1.05 18.81
C TYR A 444 -18.49 0.07 17.77
N ARG A 445 -19.33 1.06 18.06
CA ARG A 445 -19.39 2.29 17.24
C ARG A 445 -18.37 3.29 17.75
N SER A 446 -17.40 3.63 16.89
CA SER A 446 -16.40 4.64 17.16
C SER A 446 -17.00 6.05 17.17
N SER A 447 -16.28 7.02 17.75
CA SER A 447 -16.68 8.44 17.75
C SER A 447 -16.73 9.06 16.34
N THR A 448 -16.03 8.48 15.38
CA THR A 448 -16.05 8.88 13.96
C THR A 448 -17.05 8.10 13.10
N GLY A 449 -17.84 7.21 13.72
CA GLY A 449 -18.96 6.52 13.09
C GLY A 449 -18.66 5.13 12.54
N GLU A 450 -17.39 4.67 12.54
CA GLU A 450 -17.04 3.32 12.11
C GLU A 450 -17.57 2.27 13.09
N ILE A 451 -17.95 1.11 12.58
CA ILE A 451 -18.41 -0.02 13.38
C ILE A 451 -17.36 -1.11 13.36
N ILE A 452 -16.66 -1.25 14.48
CA ILE A 452 -15.68 -2.33 14.69
C ILE A 452 -16.47 -3.55 15.13
N ASP A 453 -16.40 -4.61 14.33
CA ASP A 453 -17.25 -5.78 14.47
C ASP A 453 -16.85 -6.68 15.65
N VAL A 454 -15.56 -6.96 15.82
CA VAL A 454 -15.02 -7.85 16.85
C VAL A 454 -13.61 -7.43 17.27
N GLY A 455 -13.16 -7.89 18.44
CA GLY A 455 -11.79 -7.75 18.90
C GLY A 455 -11.56 -8.35 20.30
N ASP A 456 -10.34 -8.82 20.53
CA ASP A 456 -9.86 -9.25 21.85
C ASP A 456 -8.43 -8.71 22.06
N PHE A 457 -8.35 -7.40 22.24
CA PHE A 457 -7.08 -6.67 22.21
C PHE A 457 -6.14 -7.04 23.37
N ASP A 458 -6.69 -7.37 24.54
CA ASP A 458 -5.88 -7.78 25.68
C ASP A 458 -5.27 -9.19 25.47
N ARG A 459 -5.99 -10.10 24.81
CA ARG A 459 -5.47 -11.43 24.48
C ARG A 459 -4.31 -11.33 23.49
N VAL A 460 -4.47 -10.56 22.42
CA VAL A 460 -3.43 -10.33 21.42
C VAL A 460 -2.21 -9.66 22.06
N LEU A 461 -2.41 -8.63 22.91
CA LEU A 461 -1.31 -7.98 23.61
C LEU A 461 -0.55 -8.95 24.53
N LYS A 462 -1.26 -9.78 25.30
CA LYS A 462 -0.63 -10.79 26.17
C LYS A 462 0.20 -11.81 25.41
N ALA A 463 -0.30 -12.24 24.24
CA ALA A 463 0.46 -13.13 23.35
C ALA A 463 1.73 -12.45 22.86
N ALA A 464 1.63 -11.20 22.42
CA ALA A 464 2.77 -10.42 21.95
C ALA A 464 3.82 -10.16 23.06
N GLU A 465 3.41 -9.81 24.28
CA GLU A 465 4.31 -9.64 25.44
C GLU A 465 5.12 -10.90 25.73
N LYS A 466 4.43 -12.03 25.71
CA LYS A 466 5.07 -13.33 25.92
C LYS A 466 6.05 -13.67 24.80
N PHE A 467 5.65 -13.44 23.56
CA PHE A 467 6.45 -13.77 22.38
C PHE A 467 7.66 -12.85 22.23
N ALA A 468 7.53 -11.57 22.58
CA ALA A 468 8.61 -10.60 22.63
C ALA A 468 9.56 -10.79 23.85
N ASP A 469 9.18 -11.61 24.82
CA ASP A 469 9.91 -11.76 26.10
C ASP A 469 10.15 -10.40 26.78
N ILE A 470 9.08 -9.62 26.97
CA ILE A 470 9.18 -8.29 27.59
C ILE A 470 9.77 -8.37 29.01
N LYS A 471 9.52 -9.46 29.76
CA LYS A 471 10.11 -9.67 31.09
C LYS A 471 11.64 -9.75 31.07
N GLY A 472 12.23 -10.26 29.98
CA GLY A 472 13.68 -10.34 29.81
C GLY A 472 14.34 -9.01 29.37
N PHE A 473 13.54 -7.98 29.01
CA PHE A 473 14.05 -6.72 28.47
C PHE A 473 15.05 -6.02 29.41
N ALA A 474 14.77 -5.97 30.71
CA ALA A 474 15.67 -5.32 31.68
C ALA A 474 17.09 -5.94 31.70
N THR A 475 17.20 -7.25 31.48
CA THR A 475 18.51 -7.93 31.38
C THR A 475 19.22 -7.52 30.10
N ARG A 476 18.50 -7.54 28.97
CA ARG A 476 19.05 -7.13 27.66
C ARG A 476 19.47 -5.64 27.65
N LYS A 477 18.72 -4.76 28.34
CA LYS A 477 19.09 -3.34 28.50
C LYS A 477 20.42 -3.19 29.25
N LYS A 478 20.63 -3.93 30.36
CA LYS A 478 21.88 -3.91 31.10
C LYS A 478 23.06 -4.43 30.27
N GLU A 479 22.84 -5.48 29.47
CA GLU A 479 23.87 -5.99 28.55
C GLU A 479 24.29 -4.94 27.51
N SER A 480 23.36 -4.21 26.94
CA SER A 480 23.65 -3.11 26.00
C SER A 480 24.39 -1.96 26.70
N GLN A 481 23.94 -1.57 27.88
CA GLN A 481 24.62 -0.54 28.72
C GLN A 481 26.07 -0.92 29.06
N SER A 482 26.34 -2.21 29.32
CA SER A 482 27.72 -2.68 29.57
C SER A 482 28.66 -2.54 28.35
N LYS A 483 28.08 -2.37 27.16
CA LYS A 483 28.79 -2.11 25.89
C LYS A 483 28.80 -0.62 25.51
N GLY A 484 28.29 0.26 26.37
CA GLY A 484 28.16 1.68 26.09
C GLY A 484 27.01 2.06 25.17
N LEU A 485 26.06 1.13 24.92
CA LEU A 485 24.91 1.36 24.05
C LEU A 485 23.65 1.70 24.86
N LEU A 486 22.79 2.55 24.31
CA LEU A 486 21.46 2.81 24.86
C LEU A 486 20.49 1.80 24.25
N ARG A 487 19.62 1.20 25.09
CA ARG A 487 18.61 0.26 24.61
C ARG A 487 17.23 0.68 25.04
N GLY A 488 16.29 0.66 24.11
CA GLY A 488 14.88 0.96 24.37
C GLY A 488 13.95 -0.08 23.77
N VAL A 489 12.75 -0.17 24.35
CA VAL A 489 11.64 -1.00 23.87
C VAL A 489 10.43 -0.12 23.57
N GLY A 490 9.78 -0.37 22.47
CA GLY A 490 8.56 0.33 22.04
C GLY A 490 7.46 -0.62 21.65
N LEU A 491 6.25 -0.23 21.95
CA LEU A 491 5.01 -0.91 21.56
C LEU A 491 4.17 -0.02 20.66
N CYS A 492 3.57 -0.63 19.64
CA CYS A 492 2.42 -0.11 18.93
C CYS A 492 1.30 -1.15 18.97
N TYR A 493 0.12 -0.78 19.45
CA TYR A 493 -1.08 -1.57 19.23
C TYR A 493 -1.90 -0.90 18.13
N TYR A 494 -1.86 -1.47 16.93
CA TYR A 494 -2.56 -0.89 15.78
C TYR A 494 -3.92 -1.53 15.54
N ILE A 495 -4.77 -0.79 14.85
CA ILE A 495 -5.95 -1.28 14.15
C ILE A 495 -5.97 -0.69 12.75
N GLU A 496 -6.43 -1.46 11.80
CA GLU A 496 -6.62 -1.05 10.42
C GLU A 496 -8.07 -1.31 10.00
N SER A 497 -8.56 -0.55 9.03
CA SER A 497 -9.83 -0.80 8.35
C SER A 497 -9.55 -1.17 6.91
N ILE A 498 -10.12 -2.26 6.38
CA ILE A 498 -10.08 -2.49 4.94
C ILE A 498 -10.76 -1.33 4.20
N LEU A 499 -10.19 -0.93 3.06
CA LEU A 499 -10.67 0.23 2.28
C LEU A 499 -11.05 -0.18 0.84
N GLY A 500 -11.46 0.80 0.04
CA GLY A 500 -11.79 0.64 -1.37
C GLY A 500 -13.21 0.13 -1.62
N ASP A 501 -13.49 -0.30 -2.84
CA ASP A 501 -14.78 -0.83 -3.26
C ASP A 501 -15.07 -2.16 -2.55
N PRO A 502 -16.19 -2.30 -1.82
CA PRO A 502 -16.54 -3.54 -1.14
C PRO A 502 -17.02 -4.65 -2.09
N SER A 503 -17.14 -4.37 -3.38
CA SER A 503 -17.65 -5.29 -4.40
C SER A 503 -16.54 -5.86 -5.26
N GLU A 504 -16.68 -7.12 -5.66
CA GLU A 504 -15.90 -7.76 -6.74
C GLU A 504 -16.75 -8.76 -7.50
N GLU A 505 -16.25 -9.17 -8.65
CA GLU A 505 -16.80 -10.27 -9.46
C GLU A 505 -15.77 -11.39 -9.57
N ALA A 506 -16.24 -12.63 -9.54
CA ALA A 506 -15.47 -13.80 -9.91
C ALA A 506 -16.17 -14.55 -11.05
N LYS A 507 -15.38 -15.02 -12.02
CA LYS A 507 -15.87 -15.89 -13.10
C LYS A 507 -15.02 -17.14 -13.15
N VAL A 508 -15.66 -18.31 -13.07
CA VAL A 508 -15.02 -19.64 -13.14
C VAL A 508 -15.42 -20.30 -14.45
N VAL A 509 -14.42 -20.82 -15.17
CA VAL A 509 -14.62 -21.48 -16.47
C VAL A 509 -13.92 -22.84 -16.46
N PHE A 510 -14.69 -23.92 -16.67
CA PHE A 510 -14.18 -25.27 -16.82
C PHE A 510 -13.68 -25.46 -18.25
N GLN A 511 -12.38 -25.78 -18.43
CA GLN A 511 -11.77 -25.97 -19.74
C GLN A 511 -11.94 -27.40 -20.25
N GLU A 512 -11.76 -27.60 -21.56
CA GLU A 512 -11.87 -28.95 -22.20
C GLU A 512 -10.77 -29.90 -21.73
N ASN A 513 -9.60 -29.39 -21.41
CA ASN A 513 -8.46 -30.17 -20.93
C ASN A 513 -8.54 -30.55 -19.44
N GLY A 514 -9.68 -30.28 -18.77
CA GLY A 514 -9.87 -30.53 -17.34
C GLY A 514 -9.21 -29.49 -16.40
N GLU A 515 -8.67 -28.42 -16.95
CA GLU A 515 -8.23 -27.25 -16.15
C GLU A 515 -9.42 -26.32 -15.84
N VAL A 516 -9.23 -25.48 -14.86
CA VAL A 516 -10.21 -24.46 -14.45
C VAL A 516 -9.54 -23.09 -14.45
N LYS A 517 -10.19 -22.10 -15.06
CA LYS A 517 -9.76 -20.71 -14.98
C LYS A 517 -10.69 -19.93 -14.07
N ILE A 518 -10.08 -19.22 -13.12
CA ILE A 518 -10.79 -18.19 -12.34
C ILE A 518 -10.32 -16.81 -12.77
N PHE A 519 -11.27 -15.95 -13.17
CA PHE A 519 -11.05 -14.57 -13.55
C PHE A 519 -11.38 -13.67 -12.36
N VAL A 520 -10.45 -12.79 -12.00
CA VAL A 520 -10.50 -11.96 -10.79
C VAL A 520 -10.28 -10.49 -11.12
N GLY A 521 -11.05 -9.60 -10.48
CA GLY A 521 -10.98 -8.16 -10.68
C GLY A 521 -9.86 -7.46 -9.89
N THR A 522 -9.20 -8.17 -8.98
CA THR A 522 -8.04 -7.67 -8.24
C THR A 522 -6.74 -7.89 -9.02
N GLN A 523 -5.68 -7.16 -8.67
CA GLN A 523 -4.39 -7.21 -9.36
C GLN A 523 -3.26 -7.60 -8.40
N SER A 524 -2.42 -8.56 -8.81
CA SER A 524 -1.19 -8.88 -8.08
C SER A 524 -0.08 -7.86 -8.39
N ASN A 525 0.63 -7.45 -7.33
CA ASN A 525 1.83 -6.64 -7.41
C ASN A 525 3.01 -7.35 -6.70
N GLY A 526 2.93 -8.70 -6.60
CA GLY A 526 3.88 -9.56 -5.91
C GLY A 526 3.37 -10.20 -4.62
N GLN A 527 2.12 -9.93 -4.19
CA GLN A 527 1.56 -10.43 -2.93
C GLN A 527 0.96 -11.85 -2.99
N GLY A 528 1.09 -12.58 -4.11
CA GLY A 528 0.74 -14.00 -4.18
C GLY A 528 -0.74 -14.26 -4.50
N HIS A 529 -1.39 -13.43 -5.30
CA HIS A 529 -2.80 -13.59 -5.66
C HIS A 529 -3.09 -14.89 -6.43
N GLU A 530 -2.20 -15.33 -7.32
CA GLU A 530 -2.39 -16.58 -8.07
C GLU A 530 -2.40 -17.79 -7.13
N THR A 531 -1.61 -17.75 -6.07
CA THR A 531 -1.58 -18.78 -5.06
C THR A 531 -2.81 -18.75 -4.17
N VAL A 532 -3.12 -17.60 -3.54
CA VAL A 532 -4.18 -17.54 -2.53
C VAL A 532 -5.58 -17.76 -3.12
N PHE A 533 -5.84 -17.30 -4.35
CA PHE A 533 -7.14 -17.49 -4.99
C PHE A 533 -7.31 -18.91 -5.55
N ALA A 534 -6.24 -19.52 -6.09
CA ALA A 534 -6.27 -20.91 -6.48
C ALA A 534 -6.45 -21.84 -5.26
N GLN A 535 -5.75 -21.56 -4.15
CA GLN A 535 -5.90 -22.29 -2.90
C GLN A 535 -7.32 -22.19 -2.36
N PHE A 536 -7.90 -20.99 -2.31
CA PHE A 536 -9.26 -20.77 -1.82
C PHE A 536 -10.29 -21.51 -2.69
N LEU A 537 -10.21 -21.37 -4.02
CA LEU A 537 -11.14 -22.10 -4.92
C LEU A 537 -10.98 -23.62 -4.76
N SER A 538 -9.75 -24.13 -4.63
CA SER A 538 -9.48 -25.55 -4.36
C SER A 538 -10.14 -26.01 -3.06
N ASP A 539 -10.00 -25.24 -1.99
CA ASP A 539 -10.58 -25.54 -0.68
C ASP A 539 -12.12 -25.59 -0.70
N GLN A 540 -12.74 -24.78 -1.58
CA GLN A 540 -14.20 -24.70 -1.69
C GLN A 540 -14.81 -25.74 -2.66
N THR A 541 -13.99 -26.34 -3.53
CA THR A 541 -14.52 -27.15 -4.66
C THR A 541 -13.92 -28.55 -4.75
N GLY A 542 -12.86 -28.84 -3.98
CA GLY A 542 -12.09 -30.08 -4.12
C GLY A 542 -11.24 -30.17 -5.40
N ILE A 543 -11.29 -29.15 -6.27
CA ILE A 543 -10.48 -29.13 -7.50
C ILE A 543 -8.99 -28.94 -7.10
N PRO A 544 -8.08 -29.81 -7.57
CA PRO A 544 -6.64 -29.65 -7.29
C PRO A 544 -6.12 -28.27 -7.69
N SER A 545 -5.40 -27.60 -6.79
CA SER A 545 -4.93 -26.21 -7.00
C SER A 545 -3.99 -26.05 -8.19
N ASP A 546 -3.28 -27.11 -8.60
CA ASP A 546 -2.44 -27.15 -9.79
C ASP A 546 -3.23 -27.10 -11.10
N LYS A 547 -4.50 -27.53 -11.09
CA LYS A 547 -5.44 -27.41 -12.21
C LYS A 547 -6.12 -26.05 -12.30
N ILE A 548 -5.92 -25.17 -11.32
CA ILE A 548 -6.56 -23.85 -11.28
C ILE A 548 -5.58 -22.79 -11.76
N THR A 549 -5.97 -22.04 -12.80
CA THR A 549 -5.27 -20.87 -13.32
C THR A 549 -6.03 -19.61 -12.96
N VAL A 550 -5.35 -18.66 -12.30
CA VAL A 550 -5.91 -17.34 -11.98
C VAL A 550 -5.61 -16.38 -13.13
N VAL A 551 -6.64 -15.75 -13.67
CA VAL A 551 -6.55 -14.74 -14.74
C VAL A 551 -6.90 -13.39 -14.15
N GLN A 552 -5.97 -12.43 -14.28
CA GLN A 552 -6.06 -11.07 -13.75
C GLN A 552 -5.45 -10.05 -14.72
N GLY A 553 -5.69 -8.78 -14.52
CA GLY A 553 -4.97 -7.70 -15.19
C GLY A 553 -5.26 -7.55 -16.70
N ASP A 554 -6.47 -7.89 -17.18
CA ASP A 554 -6.87 -7.67 -18.56
C ASP A 554 -8.33 -7.21 -18.66
N SER A 555 -8.55 -5.99 -19.12
CA SER A 555 -9.87 -5.37 -19.21
C SER A 555 -10.77 -5.96 -20.30
N ASP A 556 -10.27 -6.83 -21.18
CA ASP A 556 -11.09 -7.54 -22.18
C ASP A 556 -11.57 -8.92 -21.65
N LEU A 557 -10.84 -9.51 -20.70
CA LEU A 557 -11.15 -10.83 -20.13
C LEU A 557 -11.99 -10.73 -18.86
N ILE A 558 -11.86 -9.60 -18.15
CA ILE A 558 -12.50 -9.32 -16.88
C ILE A 558 -13.40 -8.11 -17.09
N GLU A 559 -14.67 -8.25 -16.82
CA GLU A 559 -15.67 -7.23 -17.11
C GLU A 559 -15.59 -6.05 -16.13
N ASN A 560 -15.35 -6.32 -14.86
CA ASN A 560 -15.24 -5.34 -13.78
C ASN A 560 -14.16 -5.72 -12.79
N GLY A 561 -13.60 -4.73 -12.09
CA GLY A 561 -12.65 -4.97 -11.02
C GLY A 561 -12.18 -3.71 -10.33
N GLY A 562 -12.04 -3.79 -9.00
CA GLY A 562 -11.58 -2.67 -8.17
C GLY A 562 -10.07 -2.54 -8.05
N GLY A 563 -9.30 -3.48 -8.65
CA GLY A 563 -7.85 -3.52 -8.49
C GLY A 563 -7.42 -3.85 -7.05
N THR A 564 -6.18 -3.50 -6.69
CA THR A 564 -5.60 -3.75 -5.39
C THR A 564 -5.24 -2.46 -4.66
N GLY A 565 -5.66 -2.35 -3.41
CA GLY A 565 -5.37 -1.26 -2.47
C GLY A 565 -6.25 -1.37 -1.24
N GLY A 566 -5.80 -0.82 -0.08
CA GLY A 566 -6.60 -0.80 1.14
C GLY A 566 -6.84 -2.16 1.79
N SER A 567 -5.93 -3.11 1.65
CA SER A 567 -5.97 -4.46 2.27
C SER A 567 -7.22 -5.28 1.92
N ARG A 568 -7.93 -4.95 0.81
CA ARG A 568 -9.23 -5.53 0.45
C ARG A 568 -9.17 -6.83 -0.34
N SER A 569 -8.09 -7.06 -1.10
CA SER A 569 -8.08 -8.03 -2.21
C SER A 569 -8.54 -9.43 -1.82
N VAL A 570 -7.96 -10.02 -0.79
CA VAL A 570 -8.30 -11.40 -0.37
C VAL A 570 -9.74 -11.47 0.14
N THR A 571 -10.18 -10.50 0.92
CA THR A 571 -11.51 -10.50 1.54
C THR A 571 -12.62 -10.34 0.49
N VAL A 572 -12.53 -9.30 -0.36
CA VAL A 572 -13.60 -9.02 -1.34
C VAL A 572 -13.61 -10.00 -2.50
N GLN A 573 -12.42 -10.41 -3.00
CA GLN A 573 -12.34 -11.35 -4.11
C GLN A 573 -12.82 -12.74 -3.70
N ASN A 574 -12.45 -13.22 -2.52
CA ASN A 574 -12.92 -14.52 -2.05
C ASN A 574 -14.42 -14.53 -1.71
N ASN A 575 -14.98 -13.39 -1.28
CA ASN A 575 -16.42 -13.25 -1.14
C ASN A 575 -17.14 -13.45 -2.49
N ALA A 576 -16.63 -12.88 -3.58
CA ALA A 576 -17.16 -13.10 -4.93
C ALA A 576 -16.91 -14.54 -5.43
N THR A 577 -15.75 -15.10 -5.10
CA THR A 577 -15.41 -16.50 -5.43
C THR A 577 -16.40 -17.46 -4.75
N LEU A 578 -16.70 -17.26 -3.47
CA LEU A 578 -17.65 -18.07 -2.71
C LEU A 578 -19.05 -18.02 -3.34
N ALA A 579 -19.54 -16.80 -3.66
CA ALA A 579 -20.82 -16.64 -4.34
C ALA A 579 -20.86 -17.34 -5.71
N THR A 580 -19.73 -17.39 -6.42
CA THR A 580 -19.61 -18.12 -7.69
C THR A 580 -19.65 -19.64 -7.47
N VAL A 581 -18.96 -20.13 -6.43
CA VAL A 581 -18.98 -21.57 -6.05
C VAL A 581 -20.38 -22.02 -5.68
N ASP A 582 -21.11 -21.23 -4.88
CA ASP A 582 -22.51 -21.52 -4.53
C ASP A 582 -23.39 -21.64 -5.79
N LYS A 583 -23.16 -20.79 -6.78
CA LYS A 583 -23.86 -20.84 -8.06
C LYS A 583 -23.50 -22.11 -8.85
N ILE A 584 -22.23 -22.52 -8.87
CA ILE A 584 -21.77 -23.77 -9.50
C ILE A 584 -22.45 -24.96 -8.84
N ILE A 585 -22.39 -25.06 -7.52
CA ILE A 585 -22.98 -26.15 -6.75
C ILE A 585 -24.47 -26.28 -7.08
N LYS A 586 -25.22 -25.17 -7.03
CA LYS A 586 -26.64 -25.14 -7.34
C LYS A 586 -26.92 -25.60 -8.77
N SER A 587 -26.18 -25.11 -9.75
CA SER A 587 -26.38 -25.44 -11.17
C SER A 587 -26.01 -26.89 -11.46
N PHE A 588 -24.94 -27.41 -10.87
CA PHE A 588 -24.51 -28.79 -11.04
C PHE A 588 -25.44 -29.76 -10.32
N SER A 589 -25.93 -29.44 -9.11
CA SER A 589 -26.95 -30.25 -8.43
C SER A 589 -28.22 -30.35 -9.23
N GLN A 590 -28.71 -29.27 -9.85
CA GLN A 590 -29.87 -29.26 -10.73
C GLN A 590 -29.64 -30.13 -11.96
N TYR A 591 -28.51 -30.03 -12.62
CA TYR A 591 -28.16 -30.86 -13.77
C TYR A 591 -28.09 -32.35 -13.41
N LEU A 592 -27.48 -32.70 -12.28
CA LEU A 592 -27.41 -34.07 -11.79
C LEU A 592 -28.78 -34.60 -11.45
N SER A 593 -29.66 -33.78 -10.84
CA SER A 593 -31.06 -34.12 -10.56
C SER A 593 -31.82 -34.49 -11.83
N GLU A 594 -31.70 -33.67 -12.87
CA GLU A 594 -32.31 -33.91 -14.18
C GLU A 594 -31.76 -35.19 -14.85
N LYS A 595 -30.43 -35.32 -14.89
CA LYS A 595 -29.75 -36.43 -15.56
C LYS A 595 -29.98 -37.78 -14.91
N LEU A 596 -30.05 -37.80 -13.57
CA LEU A 596 -30.21 -39.05 -12.80
C LEU A 596 -31.65 -39.33 -12.39
N ALA A 597 -32.57 -38.44 -12.70
CA ALA A 597 -34.00 -38.52 -12.33
C ALA A 597 -34.18 -38.64 -10.79
N VAL A 598 -33.38 -37.90 -10.00
CA VAL A 598 -33.46 -37.85 -8.53
C VAL A 598 -33.83 -36.42 -8.09
N ASP A 599 -34.48 -36.31 -6.92
CA ASP A 599 -34.80 -35.00 -6.38
C ASP A 599 -33.50 -34.24 -6.00
N ALA A 600 -33.40 -32.94 -6.31
CA ALA A 600 -32.25 -32.12 -6.02
C ALA A 600 -31.93 -32.06 -4.54
N SER A 601 -32.93 -32.22 -3.65
CA SER A 601 -32.72 -32.28 -2.19
C SER A 601 -31.97 -33.55 -1.72
N ASN A 602 -31.83 -34.54 -2.59
CA ASN A 602 -31.04 -35.74 -2.33
C ASN A 602 -29.60 -35.64 -2.84
N ILE A 603 -29.19 -34.47 -3.33
CA ILE A 603 -27.83 -34.18 -3.82
C ILE A 603 -27.21 -33.14 -2.90
N GLU A 604 -26.14 -33.50 -2.23
CA GLU A 604 -25.37 -32.63 -1.33
C GLU A 604 -23.92 -32.57 -1.83
N PHE A 605 -23.33 -31.38 -1.83
CA PHE A 605 -21.89 -31.19 -2.11
C PHE A 605 -21.12 -31.15 -0.80
N ASP A 606 -20.10 -31.99 -0.62
CA ASP A 606 -19.33 -32.15 0.60
C ASP A 606 -17.96 -31.49 0.55
N ASP A 607 -17.81 -30.43 -0.23
CA ASP A 607 -16.57 -29.68 -0.52
C ASP A 607 -15.57 -30.44 -1.41
N ILE A 608 -15.89 -31.67 -1.84
CA ILE A 608 -15.06 -32.51 -2.72
C ILE A 608 -15.90 -33.06 -3.89
N SER A 609 -17.08 -33.59 -3.58
CA SER A 609 -17.92 -34.27 -4.57
C SER A 609 -19.42 -34.15 -4.25
N PHE A 610 -20.24 -34.37 -5.25
CA PHE A 610 -21.68 -34.43 -5.11
C PHE A 610 -22.11 -35.80 -4.57
N ARG A 611 -22.64 -35.83 -3.34
CA ARG A 611 -23.19 -37.03 -2.71
C ARG A 611 -24.66 -37.21 -3.06
N ILE A 612 -24.96 -38.30 -3.70
CA ILE A 612 -26.34 -38.62 -4.14
C ILE A 612 -26.90 -39.69 -3.23
N LYS A 613 -27.95 -39.35 -2.48
CA LYS A 613 -28.56 -40.26 -1.52
C LYS A 613 -29.07 -41.51 -2.18
N GLY A 614 -28.58 -42.66 -1.70
CA GLY A 614 -28.96 -43.96 -2.27
C GLY A 614 -28.19 -44.40 -3.53
N SER A 615 -27.12 -43.66 -3.87
CA SER A 615 -26.24 -43.99 -5.00
C SER A 615 -24.78 -44.10 -4.53
N ASN A 616 -24.02 -44.95 -5.23
CA ASN A 616 -22.54 -44.99 -5.09
C ASN A 616 -21.83 -44.09 -6.10
N PHE A 617 -22.60 -43.38 -6.95
CA PHE A 617 -22.05 -42.43 -7.90
C PHE A 617 -21.92 -41.08 -7.23
N ASN A 618 -20.66 -40.62 -6.99
CA ASN A 618 -20.33 -39.40 -6.28
C ASN A 618 -19.34 -38.57 -7.11
N PRO A 619 -19.79 -37.92 -8.19
CA PRO A 619 -18.90 -37.21 -9.09
C PRO A 619 -18.33 -35.95 -8.44
N ASP A 620 -17.07 -35.64 -8.77
CA ASP A 620 -16.47 -34.37 -8.45
C ASP A 620 -16.91 -33.25 -9.42
N MET A 621 -16.51 -31.99 -9.16
CA MET A 621 -16.89 -30.86 -10.03
C MET A 621 -16.34 -30.97 -11.46
N LEU A 622 -15.16 -31.53 -11.66
CA LEU A 622 -14.59 -31.72 -13.00
C LEU A 622 -15.32 -32.83 -13.78
N GLU A 623 -15.71 -33.88 -13.10
CA GLU A 623 -16.53 -34.96 -13.69
C GLU A 623 -17.89 -34.40 -14.11
N VAL A 624 -18.58 -33.63 -13.26
CA VAL A 624 -19.88 -33.02 -13.61
C VAL A 624 -19.72 -32.06 -14.78
N ALA A 625 -18.68 -31.22 -14.81
CA ALA A 625 -18.40 -30.33 -15.93
C ALA A 625 -18.16 -31.11 -17.25
N SER A 626 -17.42 -32.24 -17.17
CA SER A 626 -17.20 -33.14 -18.33
C SER A 626 -18.50 -33.78 -18.84
N MET A 627 -19.35 -34.26 -17.92
CA MET A 627 -20.68 -34.80 -18.25
C MET A 627 -21.54 -33.72 -18.92
N ALA A 628 -21.61 -32.53 -18.36
CA ALA A 628 -22.37 -31.40 -18.91
C ALA A 628 -21.90 -31.05 -20.33
N ARG A 629 -20.61 -31.07 -20.57
CA ARG A 629 -20.00 -30.82 -21.89
C ARG A 629 -20.42 -31.94 -22.90
N SER A 630 -20.36 -33.20 -22.48
CA SER A 630 -20.76 -34.32 -23.31
C SER A 630 -22.24 -34.24 -23.69
N ASP A 631 -23.07 -33.72 -22.81
CA ASP A 631 -24.52 -33.51 -23.04
C ASP A 631 -24.82 -32.16 -23.75
N GLN A 632 -23.80 -31.46 -24.26
CA GLN A 632 -23.91 -30.15 -24.93
C GLN A 632 -24.49 -29.03 -24.04
N ARG A 633 -24.45 -29.20 -22.73
CA ARG A 633 -24.88 -28.18 -21.75
C ARG A 633 -23.74 -27.18 -21.49
N LEU A 634 -23.37 -26.42 -22.55
CA LEU A 634 -22.28 -25.44 -22.49
C LEU A 634 -22.61 -24.24 -21.56
N ASP A 635 -23.89 -24.05 -21.25
CA ASP A 635 -24.36 -23.09 -20.24
C ASP A 635 -23.84 -23.38 -18.82
N LEU A 636 -23.46 -24.64 -18.55
CA LEU A 636 -22.94 -25.10 -17.27
C LEU A 636 -21.40 -25.05 -17.16
N ILE A 637 -20.70 -24.62 -18.20
CA ILE A 637 -19.22 -24.58 -18.21
C ILE A 637 -18.65 -23.26 -17.68
N THR A 638 -19.48 -22.23 -17.65
CA THR A 638 -19.08 -20.89 -17.21
C THR A 638 -20.04 -20.35 -16.16
N HIS A 639 -19.50 -19.93 -15.02
CA HIS A 639 -20.27 -19.33 -13.94
C HIS A 639 -19.62 -18.04 -13.50
N SER A 640 -20.42 -17.03 -13.21
CA SER A 640 -19.96 -15.79 -12.61
C SER A 640 -20.94 -15.28 -11.56
N ALA A 641 -20.38 -14.65 -10.52
CA ALA A 641 -21.16 -13.92 -9.53
C ALA A 641 -20.43 -12.67 -9.07
N LYS A 642 -21.21 -11.63 -8.82
CA LYS A 642 -20.75 -10.41 -8.14
C LYS A 642 -21.22 -10.49 -6.69
N ALA A 643 -20.33 -10.14 -5.77
CA ALA A 643 -20.66 -10.05 -4.35
C ALA A 643 -20.15 -8.77 -3.76
N THR A 644 -20.85 -8.25 -2.75
CA THR A 644 -20.52 -7.03 -2.03
C THR A 644 -20.45 -7.34 -0.54
N LEU A 645 -19.41 -6.89 0.14
CA LEU A 645 -19.34 -6.96 1.59
C LEU A 645 -20.23 -5.87 2.20
N GLU A 646 -21.06 -6.24 3.15
CA GLU A 646 -21.97 -5.32 3.84
C GLU A 646 -21.25 -4.45 4.88
N ALA A 647 -20.14 -4.94 5.43
CA ALA A 647 -19.37 -4.28 6.45
C ALA A 647 -17.86 -4.43 6.21
N ARG A 648 -17.07 -3.59 6.88
CA ARG A 648 -15.61 -3.65 6.87
C ARG A 648 -15.10 -4.55 7.97
N SER A 649 -14.01 -5.27 7.72
CA SER A 649 -13.25 -5.96 8.77
C SER A 649 -12.09 -5.09 9.24
N PHE A 650 -11.65 -5.33 10.48
CA PHE A 650 -10.64 -4.53 11.16
C PHE A 650 -9.50 -5.42 11.64
N PRO A 651 -8.46 -5.64 10.79
CA PRO A 651 -7.23 -6.27 11.25
C PRO A 651 -6.57 -5.40 12.32
N ASN A 652 -5.95 -6.05 13.31
CA ASN A 652 -5.29 -5.37 14.41
C ASN A 652 -4.14 -6.22 14.97
N GLY A 653 -3.29 -5.65 15.79
CA GLY A 653 -2.18 -6.39 16.36
C GLY A 653 -1.28 -5.56 17.25
N ALA A 654 -0.34 -6.24 17.90
CA ALA A 654 0.66 -5.66 18.78
C ALA A 654 2.07 -5.89 18.23
N HIS A 655 2.78 -4.80 17.97
CA HIS A 655 4.14 -4.79 17.47
C HIS A 655 5.10 -4.30 18.56
N PHE A 656 6.10 -5.08 18.90
CA PHE A 656 7.21 -4.70 19.78
C PHE A 656 8.50 -4.54 18.99
N SER A 657 9.16 -3.39 19.18
CA SER A 657 10.49 -3.13 18.66
C SER A 657 11.47 -2.93 19.79
N GLU A 658 12.68 -3.49 19.69
CA GLU A 658 13.80 -3.09 20.52
C GLU A 658 14.88 -2.46 19.65
N VAL A 659 15.41 -1.34 20.10
CA VAL A 659 16.50 -0.63 19.42
C VAL A 659 17.74 -0.56 20.32
N GLU A 660 18.90 -0.53 19.69
CA GLU A 660 20.16 -0.09 20.27
C GLU A 660 20.61 1.21 19.60
N ILE A 661 21.07 2.18 20.38
CA ILE A 661 21.62 3.45 19.93
C ILE A 661 23.06 3.56 20.41
N ASP A 662 23.96 3.84 19.50
CA ASP A 662 25.32 4.22 19.82
C ASP A 662 25.35 5.73 20.11
N PRO A 663 25.59 6.15 21.37
CA PRO A 663 25.54 7.57 21.73
C PRO A 663 26.71 8.39 21.19
N GLU A 664 27.76 7.75 20.66
CA GLU A 664 28.92 8.44 20.09
C GLU A 664 28.70 8.75 18.60
N THR A 665 27.90 7.95 17.90
CA THR A 665 27.68 8.10 16.47
C THR A 665 26.22 8.45 16.13
N GLY A 666 25.29 8.31 17.08
CA GLY A 666 23.86 8.47 16.87
C GLY A 666 23.21 7.34 16.05
N VAL A 667 23.96 6.29 15.73
CA VAL A 667 23.44 5.17 14.94
C VAL A 667 22.35 4.44 15.70
N VAL A 668 21.16 4.36 15.10
CA VAL A 668 20.00 3.58 15.61
C VAL A 668 19.94 2.24 14.87
N LYS A 669 19.90 1.16 15.61
CA LYS A 669 19.75 -0.19 15.09
C LYS A 669 18.54 -0.88 15.70
N VAL A 670 17.62 -1.35 14.88
CA VAL A 670 16.54 -2.23 15.32
C VAL A 670 17.12 -3.63 15.54
N VAL A 671 17.17 -4.09 16.79
CA VAL A 671 17.83 -5.35 17.16
C VAL A 671 16.87 -6.50 17.40
N SER A 672 15.59 -6.21 17.64
CA SER A 672 14.51 -7.19 17.75
C SER A 672 13.20 -6.59 17.28
N TYR A 673 12.40 -7.38 16.56
CA TYR A 673 11.06 -6.99 16.16
C TYR A 673 10.11 -8.17 16.27
N THR A 674 9.03 -7.99 17.00
CA THR A 674 8.04 -9.04 17.27
C THR A 674 6.65 -8.55 16.92
N VAL A 675 5.89 -9.38 16.22
CA VAL A 675 4.52 -9.09 15.78
C VAL A 675 3.61 -10.22 16.23
N VAL A 676 2.46 -9.86 16.80
CA VAL A 676 1.31 -10.75 16.93
C VAL A 676 0.08 -10.02 16.39
N ASP A 677 -0.46 -10.55 15.29
CA ASP A 677 -1.55 -9.95 14.55
C ASP A 677 -2.84 -10.78 14.61
N ASP A 678 -3.97 -10.10 14.50
CA ASP A 678 -5.29 -10.68 14.31
C ASP A 678 -5.79 -10.40 12.89
N PHE A 679 -5.70 -11.40 12.03
CA PHE A 679 -6.23 -11.37 10.67
C PHE A 679 -7.51 -12.19 10.50
N GLY A 680 -8.14 -12.57 11.62
CA GLY A 680 -9.21 -13.54 11.59
C GLY A 680 -8.74 -14.88 11.05
N ASN A 681 -9.56 -15.53 10.24
CA ASN A 681 -9.18 -16.79 9.59
C ASN A 681 -8.12 -16.54 8.50
N LEU A 682 -7.06 -17.36 8.48
CA LEU A 682 -6.00 -17.30 7.49
C LEU A 682 -6.21 -18.36 6.40
N ILE A 683 -6.02 -17.97 5.14
CA ILE A 683 -5.97 -18.92 4.01
C ILE A 683 -4.56 -19.48 3.87
N ASN A 684 -3.57 -18.59 3.81
CA ASN A 684 -2.16 -18.96 3.68
C ASN A 684 -1.31 -18.16 4.67
N PRO A 685 -0.89 -18.75 5.79
CA PRO A 685 -0.07 -18.07 6.81
C PRO A 685 1.26 -17.53 6.27
N MET A 686 1.95 -18.28 5.40
CA MET A 686 3.22 -17.85 4.82
C MET A 686 3.08 -16.57 3.98
N LEU A 687 1.99 -16.45 3.20
CA LEU A 687 1.73 -15.23 2.42
C LEU A 687 1.39 -14.04 3.34
N ALA A 688 0.63 -14.27 4.41
CA ALA A 688 0.31 -13.24 5.39
C ALA A 688 1.58 -12.75 6.11
N GLU A 689 2.44 -13.68 6.58
CA GLU A 689 3.74 -13.37 7.17
C GLU A 689 4.61 -12.54 6.22
N GLY A 690 4.69 -12.93 4.95
CA GLY A 690 5.43 -12.18 3.92
C GLY A 690 4.91 -10.75 3.72
N GLN A 691 3.59 -10.52 3.81
CA GLN A 691 3.00 -9.18 3.77
C GLN A 691 3.40 -8.35 4.99
N VAL A 692 3.36 -8.94 6.18
CA VAL A 692 3.76 -8.25 7.43
C VAL A 692 5.23 -7.90 7.40
N HIS A 693 6.11 -8.86 7.04
CA HIS A 693 7.55 -8.61 6.95
C HIS A 693 7.89 -7.46 6.00
N GLY A 694 7.28 -7.45 4.81
CA GLY A 694 7.47 -6.36 3.86
C GLY A 694 6.92 -5.02 4.35
N GLY A 695 5.80 -5.02 5.08
CA GLY A 695 5.24 -3.82 5.71
C GLY A 695 6.11 -3.27 6.85
N VAL A 696 6.61 -4.15 7.71
CA VAL A 696 7.54 -3.78 8.81
C VAL A 696 8.83 -3.20 8.25
N GLY A 697 9.41 -3.84 7.19
CA GLY A 697 10.60 -3.31 6.54
C GLY A 697 10.42 -1.88 6.02
N GLN A 698 9.27 -1.57 5.41
CA GLN A 698 8.93 -0.21 4.97
C GLN A 698 8.74 0.75 6.16
N GLY A 699 8.10 0.30 7.25
CA GLY A 699 7.93 1.12 8.44
C GLY A 699 9.26 1.44 9.14
N ILE A 700 10.18 0.48 9.25
CA ILE A 700 11.54 0.71 9.76
C ILE A 700 12.29 1.67 8.83
N GLY A 701 12.15 1.49 7.50
CA GLY A 701 12.72 2.38 6.50
C GLY A 701 12.32 3.83 6.75
N GLN A 702 11.02 4.12 6.83
CA GLN A 702 10.50 5.44 7.12
C GLN A 702 10.97 5.98 8.47
N ALA A 703 10.98 5.14 9.52
CA ALA A 703 11.30 5.60 10.87
C ALA A 703 12.78 5.96 11.03
N VAL A 704 13.70 5.22 10.37
CA VAL A 704 15.13 5.32 10.67
C VAL A 704 15.95 5.91 9.52
N TYR A 705 15.58 5.65 8.26
CA TYR A 705 16.47 5.87 7.13
C TYR A 705 15.94 6.85 6.08
N GLU A 706 14.68 6.68 5.68
CA GLU A 706 14.12 7.32 4.49
C GLU A 706 13.78 8.79 4.75
N ARG A 707 14.27 9.68 3.91
CA ARG A 707 14.04 11.12 4.02
C ARG A 707 13.97 11.77 2.65
N VAL A 708 12.89 12.48 2.38
CA VAL A 708 12.78 13.39 1.23
C VAL A 708 13.13 14.80 1.69
N VAL A 709 14.10 15.43 1.04
CA VAL A 709 14.58 16.77 1.37
C VAL A 709 14.49 17.65 0.13
N TYR A 710 13.79 18.77 0.28
CA TYR A 710 13.80 19.89 -0.66
C TYR A 710 14.57 21.06 -0.06
N ASP A 711 15.32 21.80 -0.89
CA ASP A 711 15.89 23.07 -0.47
C ASP A 711 14.88 24.23 -0.53
N GLU A 712 15.34 25.44 -0.27
CA GLU A 712 14.52 26.65 -0.27
C GLU A 712 14.02 27.03 -1.68
N ASP A 713 14.73 26.60 -2.73
CA ASP A 713 14.38 26.80 -4.12
C ASP A 713 13.49 25.67 -4.68
N GLY A 714 13.13 24.71 -3.84
CA GLY A 714 12.27 23.58 -4.20
C GLY A 714 12.95 22.46 -5.00
N GLN A 715 14.30 22.42 -5.00
CA GLN A 715 15.06 21.35 -5.61
C GLN A 715 15.04 20.11 -4.70
N LEU A 716 14.81 18.94 -5.30
CA LEU A 716 14.88 17.68 -4.57
C LEU A 716 16.34 17.26 -4.39
N LEU A 717 16.83 17.32 -3.16
CA LEU A 717 18.22 16.98 -2.81
C LEU A 717 18.45 15.48 -2.66
N THR A 718 17.38 14.69 -2.47
CA THR A 718 17.44 13.23 -2.25
C THR A 718 16.86 12.46 -3.44
N ALA A 719 17.38 12.75 -4.64
CA ALA A 719 16.88 12.21 -5.91
C ALA A 719 17.48 10.87 -6.35
N THR A 720 18.38 10.27 -5.55
CA THR A 720 19.04 9.00 -5.86
C THR A 720 19.12 8.09 -4.64
N PHE A 721 19.38 6.78 -4.83
CA PHE A 721 19.64 5.88 -3.70
C PHE A 721 20.98 6.14 -2.96
N MET A 722 21.78 7.08 -3.42
CA MET A 722 22.95 7.58 -2.67
C MET A 722 22.52 8.52 -1.55
N ASP A 723 21.47 9.31 -1.79
CA ASP A 723 20.98 10.37 -0.91
C ASP A 723 19.71 9.94 -0.16
N TYR A 724 18.84 9.19 -0.80
CA TYR A 724 17.64 8.60 -0.21
C TYR A 724 17.97 7.20 0.31
N ALA A 725 18.22 7.08 1.62
CA ALA A 725 18.66 5.85 2.23
C ALA A 725 17.51 4.83 2.38
N MET A 726 17.50 3.80 1.53
CA MET A 726 16.60 2.65 1.69
C MET A 726 17.17 1.64 2.70
N PRO A 727 16.34 0.99 3.55
CA PRO A 727 16.78 -0.08 4.41
C PRO A 727 17.29 -1.27 3.60
N ARG A 728 18.40 -1.85 4.03
CA ARG A 728 19.01 -3.04 3.40
C ARG A 728 18.80 -4.26 4.31
N ALA A 729 18.94 -5.45 3.77
CA ALA A 729 18.76 -6.69 4.54
C ALA A 729 19.59 -6.76 5.83
N LYS A 730 20.79 -6.15 5.85
CA LYS A 730 21.65 -6.08 7.05
C LYS A 730 21.13 -5.12 8.13
N ASP A 731 20.24 -4.22 7.78
CA ASP A 731 19.72 -3.18 8.66
C ASP A 731 18.44 -3.63 9.40
N LEU A 732 17.93 -4.81 9.00
CA LEU A 732 16.69 -5.38 9.53
C LEU A 732 16.98 -6.62 10.38
N PRO A 733 16.35 -6.76 11.56
CA PRO A 733 16.46 -8.00 12.34
C PRO A 733 15.61 -9.12 11.70
N PHE A 734 15.83 -10.36 12.13
CA PHE A 734 14.85 -11.41 11.89
C PHE A 734 13.58 -11.11 12.68
N TYR A 735 12.45 -11.00 11.99
CA TYR A 735 11.17 -10.74 12.63
C TYR A 735 10.61 -12.01 13.28
N LYS A 736 10.00 -11.84 14.45
CA LYS A 736 9.17 -12.85 15.07
C LYS A 736 7.73 -12.53 14.73
N PHE A 737 7.05 -13.44 14.04
CA PHE A 737 5.66 -13.28 13.63
C PHE A 737 4.81 -14.41 14.19
N ASP A 738 3.64 -14.07 14.74
CA ASP A 738 2.60 -15.01 15.15
C ASP A 738 1.21 -14.35 14.98
N THR A 739 0.16 -15.14 15.12
CA THR A 739 -1.22 -14.65 14.98
C THR A 739 -2.12 -15.13 16.11
N GLU A 740 -3.01 -14.24 16.56
CA GLU A 740 -4.09 -14.54 17.48
C GLU A 740 -5.44 -14.33 16.78
N CYS A 741 -6.04 -15.42 16.30
CA CYS A 741 -7.25 -15.37 15.49
C CYS A 741 -8.48 -14.93 16.28
N VAL A 742 -9.13 -13.83 15.83
CA VAL A 742 -10.49 -13.41 16.22
C VAL A 742 -11.30 -13.25 14.94
N PRO A 743 -12.06 -14.25 14.50
CA PRO A 743 -12.76 -14.23 13.22
C PRO A 743 -13.69 -13.02 13.10
N SER A 744 -13.62 -12.32 11.98
CA SER A 744 -14.50 -11.18 11.67
C SER A 744 -15.95 -11.67 11.50
N THR A 745 -16.90 -10.91 11.96
CA THR A 745 -18.33 -11.11 11.69
C THR A 745 -18.82 -10.30 10.48
N ALA A 746 -17.96 -9.47 9.90
CA ALA A 746 -18.27 -8.65 8.72
C ALA A 746 -18.35 -9.45 7.41
N ASN A 747 -17.86 -10.69 7.41
CA ASN A 747 -17.96 -11.62 6.27
C ASN A 747 -18.02 -13.07 6.77
N VAL A 748 -18.64 -13.92 5.96
CA VAL A 748 -18.87 -15.35 6.31
C VAL A 748 -17.59 -16.16 6.45
N MET A 749 -16.50 -15.71 5.84
CA MET A 749 -15.19 -16.37 5.90
C MET A 749 -14.43 -16.07 7.20
N GLY A 750 -14.84 -15.04 7.95
CA GLY A 750 -14.14 -14.60 9.14
C GLY A 750 -12.77 -13.97 8.89
N ILE A 751 -12.48 -13.56 7.65
CA ILE A 751 -11.17 -13.05 7.20
C ILE A 751 -11.07 -11.55 7.48
N LYS A 752 -9.85 -11.08 7.81
CA LYS A 752 -9.47 -9.68 7.85
C LYS A 752 -8.29 -9.44 6.88
N GLY A 753 -8.16 -8.22 6.37
CA GLY A 753 -7.07 -7.88 5.46
C GLY A 753 -5.70 -7.83 6.17
N CYS A 754 -4.60 -8.09 5.46
CA CYS A 754 -3.25 -8.05 6.04
C CYS A 754 -2.23 -7.23 5.22
N GLY A 755 -2.66 -6.73 4.05
CA GLY A 755 -1.73 -6.16 3.06
C GLY A 755 -0.92 -4.95 3.52
N GLU A 756 -1.43 -4.17 4.48
CA GLU A 756 -0.83 -2.92 4.94
C GLU A 756 -0.47 -2.94 6.44
N ALA A 757 -0.92 -3.96 7.16
CA ALA A 757 -0.81 -4.14 8.61
C ALA A 757 0.60 -3.88 9.16
N GLY A 758 1.63 -4.48 8.57
CA GLY A 758 3.01 -4.32 9.01
C GLY A 758 3.49 -2.87 9.02
N THR A 759 3.06 -2.06 8.04
CA THR A 759 3.43 -0.64 7.97
C THR A 759 2.66 0.19 9.01
N VAL A 760 1.38 -0.16 9.26
CA VAL A 760 0.56 0.54 10.26
C VAL A 760 1.13 0.37 11.67
N GLY A 761 1.59 -0.83 12.02
CA GLY A 761 2.15 -1.11 13.34
C GLY A 761 3.59 -0.65 13.54
N ALA A 762 4.39 -0.57 12.47
CA ALA A 762 5.83 -0.43 12.63
C ALA A 762 6.29 0.97 13.06
N LEU A 763 5.67 2.04 12.55
CA LEU A 763 6.16 3.40 12.78
C LEU A 763 6.23 3.75 14.28
N ALA A 764 5.13 3.57 15.00
CA ALA A 764 5.08 3.88 16.41
C ALA A 764 5.88 2.90 17.27
N ALA A 765 5.94 1.62 16.90
CA ALA A 765 6.75 0.63 17.64
C ALA A 765 8.23 1.02 17.64
N VAL A 766 8.78 1.39 16.48
CA VAL A 766 10.19 1.85 16.36
C VAL A 766 10.38 3.19 17.06
N ALA A 767 9.50 4.15 16.84
CA ALA A 767 9.60 5.48 17.41
C ALA A 767 9.52 5.47 18.95
N ASN A 768 8.64 4.67 19.52
CA ASN A 768 8.52 4.52 20.97
C ASN A 768 9.74 3.80 21.55
N ALA A 769 10.37 2.86 20.81
CA ALA A 769 11.62 2.23 21.23
C ALA A 769 12.81 3.23 21.25
N VAL A 770 12.92 4.08 20.22
CA VAL A 770 13.93 5.13 20.18
C VAL A 770 13.70 6.13 21.32
N GLN A 771 12.46 6.55 21.53
CA GLN A 771 12.08 7.45 22.63
C GLN A 771 12.42 6.84 24.00
N ASP A 772 12.17 5.53 24.20
CA ASP A 772 12.49 4.82 25.44
C ASP A 772 14.00 4.79 25.71
N ALA A 773 14.81 4.55 24.67
CA ALA A 773 16.27 4.57 24.79
C ALA A 773 16.82 5.95 25.19
N LEU A 774 16.18 7.02 24.76
CA LEU A 774 16.64 8.41 24.93
C LEU A 774 16.04 9.09 26.17
N TRP A 775 14.94 8.55 26.74
CA TRP A 775 14.20 9.18 27.83
C TRP A 775 15.05 9.43 29.08
N GLU A 776 15.86 8.44 29.48
CA GLU A 776 16.74 8.51 30.66
C GLU A 776 17.87 9.56 30.49
N HIS A 777 18.08 10.04 29.25
CA HIS A 777 19.06 11.09 28.93
C HIS A 777 18.43 12.48 28.82
N GLY A 778 17.17 12.64 29.26
CA GLY A 778 16.46 13.92 29.25
C GLY A 778 15.93 14.35 27.89
N ILE A 779 15.96 13.46 26.88
CA ILE A 779 15.39 13.73 25.56
C ILE A 779 13.93 13.27 25.55
N GLU A 780 13.03 14.21 25.82
CA GLU A 780 11.62 13.92 26.01
C GLU A 780 10.83 13.75 24.71
N GLN A 781 11.36 14.22 23.58
CA GLN A 781 10.74 14.10 22.28
C GLN A 781 11.76 13.95 21.17
N VAL A 782 11.49 13.02 20.25
CA VAL A 782 12.24 12.84 19.01
C VAL A 782 11.27 12.47 17.90
N ASP A 783 11.44 13.06 16.71
CA ASP A 783 10.63 12.82 15.53
C ASP A 783 11.40 12.03 14.45
N MET A 784 10.66 11.27 13.65
CA MET A 784 11.21 10.57 12.49
C MET A 784 11.70 11.57 11.41
N PRO A 785 12.70 11.19 10.60
CA PRO A 785 13.50 9.97 10.67
C PRO A 785 14.61 10.07 11.71
N PHE A 786 14.88 8.95 12.41
CA PHE A 786 15.89 8.86 13.46
C PHE A 786 17.29 8.67 12.87
N THR A 787 17.71 9.63 12.04
CA THR A 787 19.04 9.58 11.41
C THR A 787 20.14 9.73 12.46
N SER A 788 21.32 9.19 12.16
CA SER A 788 22.47 9.28 13.05
C SER A 788 22.80 10.72 13.44
N GLU A 789 22.72 11.65 12.49
CA GLU A 789 22.93 13.07 12.71
C GLU A 789 21.93 13.65 13.72
N THR A 790 20.63 13.38 13.51
CA THR A 790 19.56 13.87 14.38
C THR A 790 19.74 13.37 15.81
N ILE A 791 19.94 12.06 15.98
CA ILE A 791 20.08 11.44 17.29
C ILE A 791 21.35 11.90 17.99
N TRP A 792 22.48 11.93 17.28
CA TRP A 792 23.75 12.41 17.83
C TRP A 792 23.65 13.86 18.30
N SER A 793 23.10 14.74 17.48
CA SER A 793 22.94 16.16 17.80
C SER A 793 22.10 16.38 19.06
N MET A 794 21.01 15.64 19.22
CA MET A 794 20.17 15.68 20.42
C MET A 794 20.93 15.23 21.68
N ILE A 795 21.65 14.11 21.60
CA ILE A 795 22.44 13.59 22.71
C ILE A 795 23.54 14.59 23.13
N GLN A 796 24.25 15.19 22.17
CA GLN A 796 25.28 16.19 22.47
C GLN A 796 24.69 17.47 23.10
N SER A 797 23.56 17.95 22.59
CA SER A 797 22.88 19.14 23.15
C SER A 797 22.45 18.92 24.59
N CYS A 798 21.99 17.74 24.97
CA CYS A 798 21.65 17.42 26.36
C CYS A 798 22.90 17.30 27.26
N LYS A 799 24.02 16.79 26.77
CA LYS A 799 25.28 16.76 27.53
C LYS A 799 25.77 18.18 27.86
N ILE A 800 25.79 19.07 26.88
CA ILE A 800 26.19 20.45 27.03
C ILE A 800 25.27 21.19 28.03
N ALA A 801 23.97 20.93 28.02
CA ALA A 801 23.02 21.55 28.94
C ALA A 801 23.15 21.04 30.41
N ALA A 802 23.77 19.87 30.61
CA ALA A 802 24.00 19.26 31.91
C ALA A 802 25.36 19.68 32.55
N GLU A 803 26.33 20.16 31.77
CA GLU A 803 27.58 20.80 32.19
C GLU A 803 27.39 22.30 32.51
#